data_3630da737e1c94ac872af4679c2038e3
#
_entry.id   3630da737e1c94ac872af4679c2038e3
#
_cell.length_a   1.000
_cell.length_b   1.000
_cell.length_c   1.000
_cell.angle_alpha   90.00
_cell.angle_beta   90.00
_cell.angle_gamma   90.00
#
_symmetry.space_group_name_H-M   'P 1'
#
loop_
_entity.id
_entity.type
_entity.pdbx_description
1 polymer ?
#
loop_
_entity_poly.entity_id
_entity_poly.type
_entity_poly.pdbx_seq_one_letter_code
_entity_poly.pdbx_strand_id
1 'polypeptide(L)'
;MRRIIFLLGISMPFIAFSQKTITGKVFDATSNQPLASASIAAGNTGVTTANDGTFTFNVNAGIKSITVSYVGYEIKTVRVDGASTDFPISLQPSMDEIQITVIGSRNLSRTKVQTPVPVDVIPVATLAKEVGQIDLNQLLTFAAPSFQSSRQTVSDGTDHVDPAQLRGLGTDQILVLVNGKRRHQSALVNVNGTVNRGQVGTDLNTIPVSSIERVEVLRDGAAAQYGSDAIAGVINIVLKKNTGVLSGNISYGEHLSRYPKNYALGKLNNTNPEEVSIHDGGAFQAGLNYGIDLNKKGFINLTGEYSLRQRSNRTGTYTGALYPNVGGVNRDDSILNAKGLTRNNFDMRVGNSKIASGAFILNAGYALSDQWNLKVFGGYSQKSGEAAGVFRYPTSINTSATTYAPLALALYPNGFLPLIETDIKDYSFSVGVDGKLGKWSASLSNTLGVNKFDFGVANSANYTQFSVSPNPPTNFKVSGLEFLQNTINADLTRNFDVLAGLNIAYGAEFRIDQYTQHAGEEASYTNYNTASGAGSGAQVFAGFIPAYANKHSRNNIGLYVDIEQDFTKEWLVEGALRFENYSDFGGTLNYKVATRYKLSDHFTIRGASSSGFRAPSMQQKYYAKTNTLFVSTPSGLVATESGTFTNDSKPAEILGIPKLKEETSQNYSVGFTASPVKGLEITVDGYLINIRNRIVLTNNFSGGTDAVLTQLLKDNGATSANFFTNAIDTRAKGLEAVISYRTVINNVNRLRFTLAATFIKNEVKKGADGKPIIKASDILVGSGQLANYFNREDQSRIEVANPASKGNFTINFNHKKFGAMLRLAYFGKVTYLDPAINPDNPASFLVNAFTGQKETSDQEFSAKTVTDLSLSYDFAKSFTLTVGSNNIFDTYQDKHIHSNNVSLGRFIYSRRVQQMGYNGRYVFARLSFNFVPGK
;
A
#
# COMPACT_ATOMS: atom_id res chain seq x y z
N MET A 1 -33.91 10.14 -85.97
CA MET A 1 -32.47 9.88 -85.76
C MET A 1 -32.32 9.09 -84.42
N ARG A 2 -32.05 7.83 -84.50
CA ARG A 2 -31.90 6.91 -83.38
C ARG A 2 -30.49 7.03 -82.85
N ARG A 3 -30.31 7.24 -81.53
CA ARG A 3 -29.02 7.02 -80.83
C ARG A 3 -29.15 5.77 -79.92
N ILE A 4 -28.37 4.77 -80.22
CA ILE A 4 -28.16 3.52 -79.48
C ILE A 4 -27.14 3.86 -78.40
N ILE A 5 -27.52 3.61 -77.14
CA ILE A 5 -26.60 3.62 -75.98
C ILE A 5 -26.21 2.20 -75.72
N PHE A 6 -24.90 1.89 -75.82
CA PHE A 6 -24.29 0.62 -75.41
C PHE A 6 -24.06 0.60 -73.90
N LEU A 7 -24.76 -0.27 -73.21
CA LEU A 7 -24.46 -0.61 -71.79
C LEU A 7 -23.36 -1.66 -71.75
N LEU A 8 -22.12 -1.28 -71.36
CA LEU A 8 -21.11 -2.26 -70.95
C LEU A 8 -21.36 -2.66 -69.53
N GLY A 9 -21.84 -3.91 -69.31
CA GLY A 9 -21.93 -4.54 -68.04
C GLY A 9 -20.55 -4.98 -67.53
N ILE A 10 -19.98 -4.26 -66.53
CA ILE A 10 -18.81 -4.73 -65.79
C ILE A 10 -19.26 -5.79 -64.79
N SER A 11 -19.06 -7.07 -65.14
CA SER A 11 -19.15 -8.17 -64.22
C SER A 11 -17.92 -8.13 -63.27
N MET A 12 -18.10 -7.54 -62.07
CA MET A 12 -17.15 -7.79 -60.95
C MET A 12 -17.30 -9.23 -60.46
N PRO A 13 -16.22 -10.00 -60.37
CA PRO A 13 -16.27 -11.29 -59.76
C PRO A 13 -16.46 -11.05 -58.25
N PHE A 14 -17.63 -11.48 -57.70
CA PHE A 14 -17.78 -11.65 -56.27
C PHE A 14 -16.82 -12.77 -55.85
N ILE A 15 -15.69 -12.38 -55.24
CA ILE A 15 -14.84 -13.33 -54.50
C ILE A 15 -15.62 -13.70 -53.26
N ALA A 16 -16.33 -14.80 -53.31
CA ALA A 16 -16.89 -15.44 -52.14
C ALA A 16 -15.75 -15.94 -51.24
N PHE A 17 -15.43 -15.25 -50.18
CA PHE A 17 -14.52 -15.77 -49.17
C PHE A 17 -15.20 -16.96 -48.50
N SER A 18 -14.79 -18.17 -48.85
CA SER A 18 -15.22 -19.39 -48.18
C SER A 18 -14.74 -19.34 -46.74
N GLN A 19 -15.66 -19.41 -45.79
CA GLN A 19 -15.37 -19.56 -44.38
C GLN A 19 -15.41 -21.05 -44.00
N LYS A 20 -14.45 -21.44 -43.14
CA LYS A 20 -14.38 -22.78 -42.56
C LYS A 20 -14.73 -22.65 -41.06
N THR A 21 -15.69 -23.43 -40.58
CA THR A 21 -16.01 -23.52 -39.16
C THR A 21 -15.13 -24.58 -38.52
N ILE A 22 -14.40 -24.22 -37.49
CA ILE A 22 -13.53 -25.07 -36.68
C ILE A 22 -14.17 -25.19 -35.29
N THR A 23 -14.33 -26.38 -34.80
CA THR A 23 -14.80 -26.69 -33.44
C THR A 23 -13.69 -27.43 -32.70
N GLY A 24 -13.80 -27.52 -31.41
CA GLY A 24 -12.86 -28.31 -30.60
C GLY A 24 -13.05 -28.09 -29.11
N LYS A 25 -12.17 -28.76 -28.38
CA LYS A 25 -12.13 -28.65 -26.92
C LYS A 25 -10.69 -28.48 -26.44
N VAL A 26 -10.45 -27.49 -25.59
CA VAL A 26 -9.16 -27.24 -24.96
C VAL A 26 -9.18 -27.78 -23.53
N PHE A 27 -8.15 -28.53 -23.16
CA PHE A 27 -8.05 -29.15 -21.84
C PHE A 27 -6.59 -29.23 -21.37
N ASP A 28 -6.41 -29.33 -20.06
CA ASP A 28 -5.11 -29.53 -19.41
C ASP A 28 -4.56 -30.92 -19.73
N ALA A 29 -3.36 -31.01 -20.28
CA ALA A 29 -2.73 -32.27 -20.66
C ALA A 29 -2.38 -33.20 -19.49
N THR A 30 -2.33 -32.67 -18.26
CA THR A 30 -1.94 -33.41 -17.05
C THR A 30 -3.16 -33.91 -16.28
N SER A 31 -4.16 -33.01 -16.10
CA SER A 31 -5.38 -33.28 -15.30
C SER A 31 -6.60 -33.65 -16.14
N ASN A 32 -6.53 -33.49 -17.47
CA ASN A 32 -7.62 -33.67 -18.42
C ASN A 32 -8.84 -32.77 -18.15
N GLN A 33 -8.66 -31.69 -17.34
CA GLN A 33 -9.69 -30.72 -17.01
C GLN A 33 -9.88 -29.73 -18.18
N PRO A 34 -11.12 -29.34 -18.50
CA PRO A 34 -11.35 -28.35 -19.53
C PRO A 34 -10.79 -26.99 -19.13
N LEU A 35 -10.21 -26.27 -20.07
CA LEU A 35 -9.68 -24.94 -19.89
C LEU A 35 -10.69 -23.91 -20.42
N ALA A 36 -11.46 -23.31 -19.53
CA ALA A 36 -12.38 -22.24 -19.84
C ALA A 36 -11.66 -20.93 -20.12
N SER A 37 -12.15 -20.15 -21.09
CA SER A 37 -11.55 -18.87 -21.50
C SER A 37 -10.13 -18.98 -22.10
N ALA A 38 -9.73 -20.17 -22.58
CA ALA A 38 -8.53 -20.29 -23.39
C ALA A 38 -8.70 -19.52 -24.71
N SER A 39 -7.71 -18.76 -25.11
CA SER A 39 -7.75 -17.95 -26.34
C SER A 39 -7.33 -18.80 -27.55
N ILE A 40 -8.16 -18.77 -28.59
CA ILE A 40 -7.89 -19.35 -29.90
C ILE A 40 -7.79 -18.24 -30.94
N ALA A 41 -6.64 -18.06 -31.56
CA ALA A 41 -6.39 -16.97 -32.52
C ALA A 41 -6.00 -17.52 -33.91
N ALA A 42 -6.46 -16.84 -34.95
CA ALA A 42 -6.11 -17.08 -36.33
C ALA A 42 -5.86 -15.74 -37.04
N GLY A 43 -4.58 -15.37 -37.25
CA GLY A 43 -4.22 -14.03 -37.69
C GLY A 43 -4.75 -12.97 -36.72
N ASN A 44 -5.55 -12.03 -37.24
CA ASN A 44 -6.09 -10.91 -36.45
C ASN A 44 -7.49 -11.20 -35.84
N THR A 45 -7.99 -12.43 -35.91
CA THR A 45 -9.29 -12.83 -35.34
C THR A 45 -9.08 -13.89 -34.26
N GLY A 46 -9.99 -13.95 -33.27
CA GLY A 46 -9.89 -14.93 -32.20
C GLY A 46 -11.22 -15.13 -31.49
N VAL A 47 -11.31 -16.28 -30.80
CA VAL A 47 -12.42 -16.66 -29.91
C VAL A 47 -11.83 -17.21 -28.62
N THR A 48 -12.66 -17.36 -27.59
CA THR A 48 -12.28 -18.02 -26.33
C THR A 48 -13.13 -19.28 -26.12
N THR A 49 -12.56 -20.23 -25.38
CA THR A 49 -13.31 -21.45 -25.00
C THR A 49 -14.43 -21.13 -24.01
N ALA A 50 -15.51 -21.89 -24.11
CA ALA A 50 -16.60 -21.93 -23.14
C ALA A 50 -16.14 -22.60 -21.81
N ASN A 51 -17.01 -22.60 -20.78
CA ASN A 51 -16.71 -23.16 -19.46
C ASN A 51 -16.36 -24.66 -19.47
N ASP A 52 -16.85 -25.41 -20.42
CA ASP A 52 -16.54 -26.81 -20.63
C ASP A 52 -15.30 -27.04 -21.51
N GLY A 53 -14.59 -25.95 -21.85
CA GLY A 53 -13.40 -25.94 -22.71
C GLY A 53 -13.71 -26.00 -24.20
N THR A 54 -14.98 -26.06 -24.64
CA THR A 54 -15.33 -26.13 -26.07
C THR A 54 -15.23 -24.75 -26.72
N PHE A 55 -14.96 -24.75 -28.04
CA PHE A 55 -14.98 -23.55 -28.87
C PHE A 55 -15.55 -23.81 -30.26
N THR A 56 -16.08 -22.78 -30.87
CA THR A 56 -16.48 -22.73 -32.27
C THR A 56 -15.89 -21.47 -32.88
N PHE A 57 -15.11 -21.60 -33.95
CA PHE A 57 -14.36 -20.51 -34.56
C PHE A 57 -14.53 -20.51 -36.08
N ASN A 58 -15.11 -19.43 -36.62
CA ASN A 58 -15.22 -19.25 -38.06
C ASN A 58 -13.96 -18.56 -38.59
N VAL A 59 -13.19 -19.24 -39.41
CA VAL A 59 -11.93 -18.75 -39.99
C VAL A 59 -12.03 -18.68 -41.52
N ASN A 60 -11.24 -17.84 -42.14
CA ASN A 60 -11.10 -17.81 -43.59
C ASN A 60 -10.49 -19.11 -44.08
N ALA A 61 -10.97 -19.67 -45.18
CA ALA A 61 -10.50 -20.99 -45.70
C ALA A 61 -9.01 -21.05 -46.00
N GLY A 62 -8.33 -19.92 -46.15
CA GLY A 62 -6.86 -19.84 -46.33
C GLY A 62 -6.04 -19.98 -45.03
N ILE A 63 -6.67 -20.00 -43.86
CA ILE A 63 -5.98 -20.20 -42.58
C ILE A 63 -5.50 -21.63 -42.45
N LYS A 64 -4.16 -21.79 -42.28
CA LYS A 64 -3.49 -23.10 -42.19
C LYS A 64 -3.28 -23.56 -40.75
N SER A 65 -3.28 -22.62 -39.79
CA SER A 65 -3.07 -22.93 -38.38
C SER A 65 -3.80 -21.95 -37.47
N ILE A 66 -4.19 -22.41 -36.28
CA ILE A 66 -4.68 -21.65 -35.17
C ILE A 66 -3.66 -21.71 -34.03
N THR A 67 -3.57 -20.64 -33.26
CA THR A 67 -2.77 -20.57 -32.06
C THR A 67 -3.68 -20.60 -30.85
N VAL A 68 -3.44 -21.53 -29.94
CA VAL A 68 -4.20 -21.71 -28.71
C VAL A 68 -3.32 -21.36 -27.53
N SER A 69 -3.78 -20.47 -26.69
CA SER A 69 -3.08 -20.02 -25.48
C SER A 69 -4.01 -19.95 -24.29
N TYR A 70 -3.47 -20.25 -23.14
CA TYR A 70 -4.15 -20.11 -21.85
C TYR A 70 -3.13 -19.72 -20.77
N VAL A 71 -3.53 -18.90 -19.81
CA VAL A 71 -2.62 -18.42 -18.74
C VAL A 71 -2.07 -19.62 -17.95
N GLY A 72 -0.76 -19.73 -17.86
CA GLY A 72 -0.09 -20.85 -17.21
C GLY A 72 0.09 -22.11 -18.09
N TYR A 73 -0.11 -22.02 -19.40
CA TYR A 73 0.04 -23.14 -20.35
C TYR A 73 0.91 -22.76 -21.54
N GLU A 74 1.60 -23.77 -22.12
CA GLU A 74 2.37 -23.59 -23.35
C GLU A 74 1.43 -23.23 -24.51
N ILE A 75 1.82 -22.22 -25.31
CA ILE A 75 1.10 -21.89 -26.54
C ILE A 75 1.23 -23.06 -27.51
N LYS A 76 0.10 -23.52 -28.04
CA LYS A 76 0.05 -24.59 -29.02
C LYS A 76 -0.47 -24.08 -30.34
N THR A 77 0.33 -24.26 -31.38
CA THR A 77 -0.11 -24.04 -32.76
C THR A 77 -0.66 -25.34 -33.33
N VAL A 78 -1.90 -25.31 -33.78
CA VAL A 78 -2.61 -26.46 -34.33
C VAL A 78 -2.86 -26.21 -35.81
N ARG A 79 -2.46 -27.17 -36.69
CA ARG A 79 -2.75 -27.09 -38.10
C ARG A 79 -4.23 -27.44 -38.35
N VAL A 80 -4.88 -26.59 -39.18
CA VAL A 80 -6.32 -26.67 -39.51
C VAL A 80 -6.58 -26.68 -41.00
N ASP A 81 -5.52 -26.92 -41.82
CA ASP A 81 -5.56 -27.01 -43.30
C ASP A 81 -6.03 -28.39 -43.81
N GLY A 82 -6.27 -29.36 -42.90
CA GLY A 82 -6.81 -30.68 -43.25
C GLY A 82 -8.34 -30.73 -43.31
N ALA A 83 -8.88 -31.94 -43.58
CA ALA A 83 -10.32 -32.19 -43.65
C ALA A 83 -11.04 -32.18 -42.29
N SER A 84 -10.32 -32.28 -41.18
CA SER A 84 -10.88 -32.26 -39.83
C SER A 84 -11.42 -30.87 -39.50
N THR A 85 -12.56 -30.84 -38.85
CA THR A 85 -13.19 -29.61 -38.31
C THR A 85 -13.29 -29.61 -36.80
N ASP A 86 -13.03 -30.74 -36.13
CA ASP A 86 -13.07 -30.87 -34.67
C ASP A 86 -11.68 -31.21 -34.12
N PHE A 87 -11.22 -30.45 -33.18
CA PHE A 87 -9.86 -30.48 -32.64
C PHE A 87 -9.83 -30.59 -31.11
N PRO A 88 -9.58 -31.81 -30.56
CA PRO A 88 -9.24 -31.93 -29.16
C PRO A 88 -7.80 -31.41 -28.90
N ILE A 89 -7.68 -30.29 -28.18
CA ILE A 89 -6.42 -29.61 -27.99
C ILE A 89 -6.01 -29.71 -26.52
N SER A 90 -5.00 -30.53 -26.25
CA SER A 90 -4.39 -30.55 -24.92
C SER A 90 -3.30 -29.47 -24.84
N LEU A 91 -3.38 -28.61 -23.84
CA LEU A 91 -2.31 -27.69 -23.50
C LEU A 91 -1.47 -28.26 -22.36
N GLN A 92 -0.16 -28.22 -22.51
CA GLN A 92 0.77 -28.54 -21.43
C GLN A 92 0.84 -27.33 -20.51
N PRO A 93 0.78 -27.52 -19.18
CA PRO A 93 1.09 -26.43 -18.26
C PRO A 93 2.43 -25.81 -18.63
N SER A 94 2.40 -24.51 -18.95
CA SER A 94 3.59 -23.81 -19.43
C SER A 94 4.63 -23.68 -18.33
N MET A 95 5.88 -23.86 -18.72
CA MET A 95 7.00 -23.36 -17.92
C MET A 95 7.21 -21.85 -18.14
N ASP A 96 6.70 -21.29 -19.24
CA ASP A 96 6.75 -19.86 -19.57
C ASP A 96 5.35 -19.27 -19.48
N GLU A 97 5.09 -18.50 -18.45
CA GLU A 97 3.83 -17.76 -18.24
C GLU A 97 3.81 -16.55 -19.19
N ILE A 98 3.06 -16.63 -20.30
CA ILE A 98 2.79 -15.43 -21.11
C ILE A 98 1.72 -14.63 -20.37
N GLN A 99 2.17 -13.61 -19.65
CA GLN A 99 1.29 -12.72 -18.89
C GLN A 99 1.00 -11.48 -19.72
N ILE A 100 -0.24 -11.33 -20.20
CA ILE A 100 -0.74 -10.09 -20.78
C ILE A 100 -0.90 -9.10 -19.62
N THR A 101 -0.31 -7.90 -19.74
CA THR A 101 -0.42 -6.85 -18.74
C THR A 101 -1.51 -5.84 -19.14
N VAL A 102 -2.16 -5.26 -18.15
CA VAL A 102 -3.12 -4.16 -18.34
C VAL A 102 -2.41 -2.79 -18.29
N ILE A 103 -1.22 -2.74 -17.69
CA ILE A 103 -0.42 -1.51 -17.54
C ILE A 103 0.95 -1.62 -18.22
N GLY A 104 1.59 -0.48 -18.45
CA GLY A 104 2.91 -0.37 -19.06
C GLY A 104 2.90 -0.15 -20.57
N SER A 105 1.73 -0.20 -21.21
CA SER A 105 1.48 0.13 -22.61
C SER A 105 0.00 0.43 -22.81
N ARG A 106 -0.32 1.33 -23.75
CA ARG A 106 -1.70 1.57 -24.20
C ARG A 106 -2.13 0.59 -25.31
N ASN A 107 -1.21 -0.19 -25.85
CA ASN A 107 -1.49 -1.28 -26.76
C ASN A 107 -1.95 -2.51 -25.97
N LEU A 108 -3.23 -2.84 -26.06
CA LEU A 108 -3.92 -3.87 -25.27
C LEU A 108 -3.43 -5.33 -25.51
N SER A 109 -2.53 -5.53 -26.47
CA SER A 109 -2.02 -6.86 -26.85
C SER A 109 -0.60 -7.16 -26.33
N ARG A 110 0.04 -6.26 -25.57
CA ARG A 110 1.41 -6.42 -25.10
C ARG A 110 1.50 -7.41 -23.92
N THR A 111 2.51 -8.25 -23.96
CA THR A 111 2.89 -9.10 -22.84
C THR A 111 3.93 -8.40 -21.97
N LYS A 112 4.14 -8.89 -20.73
CA LYS A 112 5.15 -8.40 -19.76
C LYS A 112 6.53 -8.15 -20.40
N VAL A 113 6.99 -9.08 -21.26
CA VAL A 113 8.31 -8.97 -21.92
C VAL A 113 8.32 -8.05 -23.12
N GLN A 114 7.15 -7.64 -23.63
CA GLN A 114 6.99 -6.76 -24.78
C GLN A 114 6.78 -5.29 -24.39
N THR A 115 6.55 -5.01 -23.11
CA THR A 115 6.43 -3.62 -22.64
C THR A 115 7.79 -2.92 -22.67
N PRO A 116 7.85 -1.62 -23.02
CA PRO A 116 9.10 -0.86 -23.01
C PRO A 116 9.57 -0.47 -21.61
N VAL A 117 8.80 -0.82 -20.58
CA VAL A 117 9.05 -0.53 -19.16
C VAL A 117 8.85 -1.77 -18.30
N PRO A 118 9.51 -1.88 -17.12
CA PRO A 118 9.43 -3.06 -16.27
C PRO A 118 8.06 -3.19 -15.59
N VAL A 119 7.39 -4.33 -15.77
CA VAL A 119 6.15 -4.69 -15.09
C VAL A 119 6.31 -6.03 -14.40
N ASP A 120 6.12 -6.06 -13.07
CA ASP A 120 6.01 -7.32 -12.33
C ASP A 120 4.56 -7.77 -12.30
N VAL A 121 4.32 -9.04 -12.53
CA VAL A 121 2.99 -9.66 -12.42
C VAL A 121 3.01 -10.67 -11.29
N ILE A 122 2.23 -10.41 -10.25
CA ILE A 122 2.19 -11.19 -9.02
C ILE A 122 0.87 -11.96 -8.97
N PRO A 123 0.88 -13.29 -9.09
CA PRO A 123 -0.33 -14.12 -9.02
C PRO A 123 -0.80 -14.26 -7.56
N VAL A 124 -1.60 -13.29 -7.09
CA VAL A 124 -2.03 -13.19 -5.69
C VAL A 124 -2.79 -14.43 -5.23
N ALA A 125 -3.63 -15.00 -6.09
CA ALA A 125 -4.41 -16.21 -5.75
C ALA A 125 -3.50 -17.42 -5.43
N THR A 126 -2.35 -17.54 -6.09
CA THR A 126 -1.36 -18.59 -5.80
C THR A 126 -0.57 -18.25 -4.53
N LEU A 127 -0.05 -17.04 -4.45
CA LEU A 127 0.74 -16.59 -3.30
C LEU A 127 -0.04 -16.69 -1.98
N ALA A 128 -1.31 -16.28 -1.98
CA ALA A 128 -2.16 -16.34 -0.80
C ALA A 128 -2.38 -17.76 -0.27
N LYS A 129 -2.26 -18.80 -1.09
CA LYS A 129 -2.34 -20.20 -0.63
C LYS A 129 -1.09 -20.66 0.10
N GLU A 130 0.06 -20.09 -0.22
CA GLU A 130 1.37 -20.54 0.25
C GLU A 130 1.81 -19.87 1.56
N VAL A 131 1.20 -18.73 1.94
CA VAL A 131 1.64 -17.91 3.07
C VAL A 131 0.50 -17.63 4.05
N GLY A 132 0.86 -17.33 5.31
CA GLY A 132 -0.10 -17.06 6.39
C GLY A 132 -0.67 -15.64 6.40
N GLN A 133 -0.13 -14.73 5.62
CA GLN A 133 -0.62 -13.35 5.57
C GLN A 133 -2.04 -13.29 4.99
N ILE A 134 -2.88 -12.48 5.63
CA ILE A 134 -4.28 -12.29 5.22
C ILE A 134 -4.51 -10.94 4.51
N ASP A 135 -3.60 -9.98 4.68
CA ASP A 135 -3.72 -8.63 4.13
C ASP A 135 -2.89 -8.47 2.85
N LEU A 136 -3.42 -7.75 1.87
CA LEU A 136 -2.74 -7.51 0.59
C LEU A 136 -1.38 -6.81 0.76
N ASN A 137 -1.29 -5.82 1.63
CA ASN A 137 -0.03 -5.12 1.92
C ASN A 137 1.08 -6.06 2.38
N GLN A 138 0.76 -7.01 3.25
CA GLN A 138 1.75 -7.98 3.74
C GLN A 138 2.13 -8.99 2.66
N LEU A 139 1.17 -9.44 1.84
CA LEU A 139 1.46 -10.31 0.70
C LEU A 139 2.43 -9.64 -0.28
N LEU A 140 2.19 -8.37 -0.64
CA LEU A 140 3.05 -7.62 -1.56
C LEU A 140 4.43 -7.33 -0.97
N THR A 141 4.54 -7.10 0.34
CA THR A 141 5.83 -6.89 1.02
C THR A 141 6.80 -8.05 0.80
N PHE A 142 6.30 -9.27 0.69
CA PHE A 142 7.12 -10.46 0.43
C PHE A 142 7.20 -10.86 -1.05
N ALA A 143 6.27 -10.39 -1.88
CA ALA A 143 6.23 -10.76 -3.30
C ALA A 143 6.97 -9.77 -4.20
N ALA A 144 6.89 -8.47 -3.89
CA ALA A 144 7.52 -7.39 -4.65
C ALA A 144 8.72 -6.83 -3.87
N PRO A 145 9.96 -6.96 -4.38
CA PRO A 145 11.15 -6.57 -3.61
C PRO A 145 11.22 -5.08 -3.28
N SER A 146 10.75 -4.23 -4.19
CA SER A 146 10.72 -2.76 -3.98
C SER A 146 9.52 -2.26 -3.19
N PHE A 147 8.55 -3.13 -2.87
CA PHE A 147 7.37 -2.78 -2.07
C PHE A 147 7.64 -3.04 -0.58
N GLN A 148 7.25 -2.09 0.27
CA GLN A 148 7.40 -2.19 1.72
C GLN A 148 6.15 -1.65 2.42
N SER A 149 5.59 -2.43 3.34
CA SER A 149 4.53 -1.99 4.25
C SER A 149 4.71 -2.71 5.58
N SER A 150 5.01 -1.97 6.63
CA SER A 150 5.13 -2.50 7.98
C SER A 150 3.91 -2.16 8.82
N ARG A 151 3.56 -3.05 9.73
CA ARG A 151 2.54 -2.79 10.74
C ARG A 151 2.93 -1.59 11.58
N GLN A 152 1.97 -0.70 11.77
CA GLN A 152 2.14 0.46 12.62
C GLN A 152 1.63 0.18 14.03
N THR A 153 2.09 0.93 15.02
CA THR A 153 1.68 0.81 16.42
C THR A 153 1.73 2.17 17.11
N VAL A 154 0.77 2.47 17.96
CA VAL A 154 0.65 3.75 18.68
C VAL A 154 0.74 4.92 17.71
N SER A 155 -0.11 4.94 16.68
CA SER A 155 0.01 5.84 15.53
C SER A 155 -1.30 6.48 15.06
N ASP A 156 -2.26 6.72 15.98
CA ASP A 156 -3.47 7.55 15.77
C ASP A 156 -4.28 7.16 14.53
N GLY A 157 -4.63 5.88 14.38
CA GLY A 157 -5.40 5.34 13.27
C GLY A 157 -4.56 4.87 12.07
N THR A 158 -3.30 5.29 11.94
CA THR A 158 -2.37 4.74 10.92
C THR A 158 -2.15 3.24 11.09
N ASP A 159 -2.24 2.73 12.33
CA ASP A 159 -2.24 1.31 12.69
C ASP A 159 -3.42 0.50 12.11
N HIS A 160 -4.44 1.18 11.54
CA HIS A 160 -5.57 0.51 10.90
C HIS A 160 -5.51 0.54 9.37
N VAL A 161 -4.53 1.24 8.79
CA VAL A 161 -4.34 1.40 7.32
C VAL A 161 -3.08 0.69 6.81
N ASP A 162 -1.99 0.67 7.58
CA ASP A 162 -0.68 0.12 7.20
C ASP A 162 -0.14 0.74 5.89
N PRO A 163 0.34 1.98 5.89
CA PRO A 163 0.78 2.66 4.66
C PRO A 163 1.86 1.89 3.90
N ALA A 164 1.75 1.89 2.58
CA ALA A 164 2.66 1.20 1.66
C ALA A 164 3.66 2.15 1.01
N GLN A 165 4.86 1.68 0.74
CA GLN A 165 5.92 2.37 0.02
C GLN A 165 6.40 1.54 -1.17
N LEU A 166 6.84 2.21 -2.23
CA LEU A 166 7.50 1.59 -3.37
C LEU A 166 8.84 2.30 -3.59
N ARG A 167 9.95 1.52 -3.71
CA ARG A 167 11.30 2.09 -3.87
C ARG A 167 11.73 3.02 -2.73
N GLY A 168 11.16 2.83 -1.52
CA GLY A 168 11.38 3.70 -0.37
C GLY A 168 10.79 5.12 -0.53
N LEU A 169 9.98 5.35 -1.57
CA LEU A 169 9.25 6.59 -1.80
C LEU A 169 7.91 6.58 -1.06
N GLY A 170 7.31 7.76 -0.90
CA GLY A 170 6.11 7.96 -0.11
C GLY A 170 4.89 7.18 -0.61
N THR A 171 3.99 6.86 0.29
CA THR A 171 2.71 6.21 -0.04
C THR A 171 1.82 7.04 -0.96
N ASP A 172 1.98 8.36 -0.94
CA ASP A 172 1.31 9.34 -1.79
C ASP A 172 1.99 9.55 -3.16
N GLN A 173 3.15 8.89 -3.40
CA GLN A 173 3.89 8.91 -4.65
C GLN A 173 3.70 7.62 -5.47
N ILE A 174 2.70 6.81 -5.10
CA ILE A 174 2.30 5.57 -5.76
C ILE A 174 0.86 5.70 -6.25
N LEU A 175 0.66 5.50 -7.55
CA LEU A 175 -0.69 5.40 -8.10
C LEU A 175 -1.23 3.98 -7.96
N VAL A 176 -2.43 3.85 -7.41
CA VAL A 176 -3.15 2.58 -7.33
C VAL A 176 -4.32 2.57 -8.31
N LEU A 177 -4.42 1.48 -9.07
CA LEU A 177 -5.51 1.22 -10.02
C LEU A 177 -6.22 -0.09 -9.65
N VAL A 178 -7.51 -0.17 -10.00
CA VAL A 178 -8.27 -1.43 -10.02
C VAL A 178 -8.81 -1.62 -11.43
N ASN A 179 -8.51 -2.74 -12.06
CA ASN A 179 -8.84 -3.00 -13.48
C ASN A 179 -8.46 -1.84 -14.42
N GLY A 180 -7.33 -1.16 -14.14
CA GLY A 180 -6.83 -0.05 -14.93
C GLY A 180 -7.48 1.32 -14.65
N LYS A 181 -8.42 1.43 -13.69
CA LYS A 181 -9.06 2.70 -13.30
C LYS A 181 -8.55 3.15 -11.92
N ARG A 182 -8.37 4.47 -11.74
CA ARG A 182 -7.80 5.07 -10.53
C ARG A 182 -8.60 4.71 -9.29
N ARG A 183 -7.91 4.26 -8.24
CA ARG A 183 -8.45 4.05 -6.90
C ARG A 183 -8.25 5.32 -6.08
N HIS A 184 -9.25 5.71 -5.31
CA HIS A 184 -9.19 6.87 -4.42
C HIS A 184 -8.25 6.63 -3.23
N GLN A 185 -7.80 7.73 -2.62
CA GLN A 185 -6.99 7.74 -1.41
C GLN A 185 -7.84 7.51 -0.15
N SER A 186 -7.20 7.16 0.97
CA SER A 186 -7.80 7.18 2.29
C SER A 186 -8.08 8.62 2.73
N ALA A 187 -9.10 8.82 3.56
CA ALA A 187 -9.36 10.12 4.20
C ALA A 187 -8.30 10.49 5.25
N LEU A 188 -7.56 9.50 5.75
CA LEU A 188 -6.54 9.68 6.79
C LEU A 188 -5.26 10.28 6.23
N VAL A 189 -4.73 11.31 6.90
CA VAL A 189 -3.32 11.73 6.78
C VAL A 189 -2.52 11.23 7.98
N ASN A 190 -1.33 10.71 7.73
CA ASN A 190 -0.47 10.14 8.78
C ASN A 190 0.29 11.25 9.50
N VAL A 191 -0.15 11.66 10.69
CA VAL A 191 0.46 12.78 11.43
C VAL A 191 1.39 12.34 12.55
N ASN A 192 1.22 11.15 13.10
CA ASN A 192 2.07 10.65 14.17
C ASN A 192 3.46 10.19 13.67
N GLY A 193 4.42 10.11 14.60
CA GLY A 193 5.83 9.84 14.33
C GLY A 193 6.16 8.45 13.77
N THR A 194 5.56 8.09 12.64
CA THR A 194 5.84 6.85 11.88
C THR A 194 6.73 7.14 10.67
N VAL A 195 7.21 6.10 9.98
CA VAL A 195 8.04 6.24 8.78
C VAL A 195 7.33 7.05 7.68
N ASN A 196 6.01 6.88 7.55
CA ASN A 196 5.18 7.57 6.54
C ASN A 196 4.53 8.85 7.06
N ARG A 197 5.12 9.53 8.06
CA ARG A 197 4.60 10.77 8.63
C ARG A 197 4.44 11.86 7.56
N GLY A 198 3.29 12.52 7.56
CA GLY A 198 2.92 13.59 6.62
C GLY A 198 2.36 13.11 5.29
N GLN A 199 2.18 11.81 5.07
CA GLN A 199 1.77 11.23 3.80
C GLN A 199 0.33 10.73 3.83
N VAL A 200 -0.27 10.66 2.64
CA VAL A 200 -1.63 10.14 2.39
C VAL A 200 -1.53 9.06 1.32
N GLY A 201 -2.10 7.90 1.53
CA GLY A 201 -2.05 6.81 0.55
C GLY A 201 -3.39 6.14 0.32
N THR A 202 -3.41 5.21 -0.60
CA THR A 202 -4.55 4.32 -0.81
C THR A 202 -4.49 3.17 0.20
N ASP A 203 -5.61 2.88 0.85
CA ASP A 203 -5.73 1.71 1.72
C ASP A 203 -5.97 0.45 0.89
N LEU A 204 -4.89 -0.29 0.60
CA LEU A 204 -4.96 -1.53 -0.19
C LEU A 204 -5.71 -2.65 0.53
N ASN A 205 -5.77 -2.63 1.87
CA ASN A 205 -6.42 -3.64 2.67
C ASN A 205 -7.96 -3.51 2.70
N THR A 206 -8.53 -2.52 1.99
CA THR A 206 -9.98 -2.44 1.72
C THR A 206 -10.41 -3.35 0.55
N ILE A 207 -9.46 -3.92 -0.20
CA ILE A 207 -9.71 -4.79 -1.33
C ILE A 207 -9.46 -6.24 -0.89
N PRO A 208 -10.49 -7.10 -0.81
CA PRO A 208 -10.35 -8.47 -0.34
C PRO A 208 -9.44 -9.29 -1.26
N VAL A 209 -8.49 -10.00 -0.65
CA VAL A 209 -7.51 -10.85 -1.37
C VAL A 209 -8.22 -11.91 -2.21
N SER A 210 -9.36 -12.42 -1.75
CA SER A 210 -10.16 -13.42 -2.45
C SER A 210 -10.75 -12.93 -3.78
N SER A 211 -10.85 -11.60 -4.01
CA SER A 211 -11.34 -11.01 -5.26
C SER A 211 -10.26 -10.84 -6.32
N ILE A 212 -8.98 -10.95 -5.94
CA ILE A 212 -7.85 -10.57 -6.77
C ILE A 212 -7.38 -11.77 -7.58
N GLU A 213 -7.21 -11.59 -8.88
CA GLU A 213 -6.56 -12.55 -9.77
C GLU A 213 -5.04 -12.37 -9.71
N ARG A 214 -4.57 -11.14 -9.93
CA ARG A 214 -3.15 -10.75 -9.88
C ARG A 214 -2.99 -9.28 -9.55
N VAL A 215 -1.79 -8.92 -9.14
CA VAL A 215 -1.35 -7.54 -9.01
C VAL A 215 -0.21 -7.29 -10.01
N GLU A 216 -0.33 -6.21 -10.75
CA GLU A 216 0.69 -5.74 -11.67
C GLU A 216 1.38 -4.53 -11.05
N VAL A 217 2.72 -4.54 -10.97
CA VAL A 217 3.52 -3.43 -10.43
C VAL A 217 4.38 -2.86 -11.55
N LEU A 218 3.99 -1.69 -12.06
CA LEU A 218 4.79 -0.94 -13.02
C LEU A 218 5.86 -0.17 -12.26
N ARG A 219 7.11 -0.56 -12.48
CA ARG A 219 8.27 0.02 -11.81
C ARG A 219 8.93 1.09 -12.68
N ASP A 220 8.16 2.14 -13.02
CA ASP A 220 8.64 3.31 -13.76
C ASP A 220 7.75 4.52 -13.49
N GLY A 221 8.28 5.72 -13.74
CA GLY A 221 7.46 6.93 -13.75
C GLY A 221 6.46 6.88 -14.91
N ALA A 222 5.18 7.06 -14.58
CA ALA A 222 4.11 6.85 -15.54
C ALA A 222 3.04 7.96 -15.53
N ALA A 223 3.40 9.15 -15.04
CA ALA A 223 2.45 10.27 -14.95
C ALA A 223 1.94 10.72 -16.33
N ALA A 224 2.73 10.62 -17.40
CA ALA A 224 2.28 10.94 -18.76
C ALA A 224 1.20 9.96 -19.25
N GLN A 225 1.17 8.71 -18.75
CA GLN A 225 0.17 7.72 -19.15
C GLN A 225 -1.04 7.68 -18.22
N TYR A 226 -0.83 7.80 -16.90
CA TYR A 226 -1.86 7.53 -15.87
C TYR A 226 -2.22 8.75 -15.00
N GLY A 227 -1.53 9.89 -15.18
CA GLY A 227 -1.76 11.12 -14.42
C GLY A 227 -0.95 11.21 -13.14
N SER A 228 -1.34 12.15 -12.28
CA SER A 228 -0.65 12.45 -11.01
C SER A 228 -0.43 11.23 -10.12
N ASP A 229 0.52 11.33 -9.20
CA ASP A 229 0.88 10.37 -8.16
C ASP A 229 1.72 9.18 -8.64
N ALA A 230 1.86 8.95 -9.95
CA ALA A 230 2.69 7.88 -10.53
C ALA A 230 4.19 8.24 -10.60
N ILE A 231 4.79 8.65 -9.45
CA ILE A 231 6.22 9.01 -9.34
C ILE A 231 7.08 7.77 -9.10
N ALA A 232 6.75 6.98 -8.08
CA ALA A 232 7.46 5.76 -7.72
C ALA A 232 7.12 4.59 -8.64
N GLY A 233 5.89 4.59 -9.15
CA GLY A 233 5.33 3.56 -10.00
C GLY A 233 3.81 3.47 -9.90
N VAL A 234 3.26 2.41 -10.50
CA VAL A 234 1.82 2.14 -10.52
C VAL A 234 1.56 0.71 -10.02
N ILE A 235 0.58 0.54 -9.13
CA ILE A 235 0.08 -0.76 -8.69
C ILE A 235 -1.32 -0.94 -9.29
N ASN A 236 -1.49 -1.93 -10.15
CA ASN A 236 -2.79 -2.27 -10.73
C ASN A 236 -3.31 -3.60 -10.18
N ILE A 237 -4.47 -3.57 -9.56
CA ILE A 237 -5.15 -4.75 -9.01
C ILE A 237 -6.13 -5.24 -10.05
N VAL A 238 -5.92 -6.45 -10.55
CA VAL A 238 -6.78 -7.11 -11.53
C VAL A 238 -7.72 -8.05 -10.81
N LEU A 239 -9.03 -7.81 -10.95
CA LEU A 239 -10.07 -8.62 -10.30
C LEU A 239 -10.38 -9.88 -11.10
N LYS A 240 -10.80 -10.94 -10.39
CA LYS A 240 -11.22 -12.23 -10.97
C LYS A 240 -12.39 -12.06 -11.93
N LYS A 241 -12.38 -12.85 -13.00
CA LYS A 241 -13.45 -12.92 -14.04
C LYS A 241 -13.95 -14.34 -14.28
N ASN A 242 -13.33 -15.34 -13.64
CA ASN A 242 -13.69 -16.75 -13.83
C ASN A 242 -15.18 -17.00 -13.50
N THR A 243 -15.82 -17.85 -14.27
CA THR A 243 -17.23 -18.24 -14.09
C THR A 243 -17.36 -19.75 -13.88
N GLY A 244 -18.48 -20.19 -13.30
CA GLY A 244 -18.77 -21.61 -13.09
C GLY A 244 -17.91 -22.31 -12.04
N VAL A 245 -17.15 -21.54 -11.24
CA VAL A 245 -16.30 -22.09 -10.16
C VAL A 245 -16.61 -21.35 -8.86
N LEU A 246 -17.04 -22.08 -7.85
CA LEU A 246 -17.11 -21.60 -6.48
C LEU A 246 -15.75 -21.84 -5.82
N SER A 247 -15.02 -20.77 -5.51
CA SER A 247 -13.74 -20.85 -4.83
C SER A 247 -13.80 -20.13 -3.49
N GLY A 248 -13.02 -20.59 -2.53
CA GLY A 248 -12.94 -19.94 -1.24
C GLY A 248 -11.79 -20.44 -0.39
N ASN A 249 -11.62 -19.77 0.73
CA ASN A 249 -10.63 -20.14 1.74
C ASN A 249 -11.15 -19.83 3.14
N ILE A 250 -10.71 -20.63 4.10
CA ILE A 250 -10.78 -20.35 5.53
C ILE A 250 -9.38 -20.50 6.08
N SER A 251 -8.90 -19.52 6.84
CA SER A 251 -7.59 -19.57 7.46
C SER A 251 -7.62 -19.05 8.88
N TYR A 252 -6.77 -19.63 9.70
CA TYR A 252 -6.47 -19.17 11.05
C TYR A 252 -4.97 -19.30 11.32
N GLY A 253 -4.44 -18.35 12.08
CA GLY A 253 -3.07 -18.40 12.56
C GLY A 253 -2.88 -17.45 13.73
N GLU A 254 -1.76 -17.61 14.44
CA GLU A 254 -1.40 -16.80 15.61
C GLU A 254 0.11 -16.72 15.80
N HIS A 255 0.56 -15.74 16.57
CA HIS A 255 1.96 -15.65 16.97
C HIS A 255 2.26 -16.59 18.13
N LEU A 256 3.22 -17.51 17.90
CA LEU A 256 3.79 -18.39 18.93
C LEU A 256 5.27 -18.00 19.06
N SER A 257 5.58 -17.18 20.03
CA SER A 257 6.86 -16.46 20.05
C SER A 257 7.39 -16.25 21.46
N ARG A 258 8.62 -15.75 21.59
CA ARG A 258 9.26 -15.37 22.85
C ARG A 258 9.88 -14.00 22.72
N TYR A 259 9.81 -13.18 23.78
CA TYR A 259 10.50 -11.89 23.79
C TYR A 259 10.89 -11.48 25.22
N PRO A 260 11.93 -10.61 25.37
CA PRO A 260 12.45 -10.22 26.68
C PRO A 260 11.66 -9.05 27.29
N LYS A 261 10.49 -9.32 27.86
CA LYS A 261 9.57 -8.31 28.41
C LYS A 261 10.27 -7.35 29.41
N ASN A 262 11.11 -7.87 30.30
CA ASN A 262 11.81 -7.11 31.32
C ASN A 262 13.16 -6.56 30.84
N TYR A 263 13.34 -6.34 29.53
CA TYR A 263 14.61 -5.91 28.93
C TYR A 263 15.22 -4.67 29.59
N ALA A 264 14.43 -3.59 29.75
CA ALA A 264 14.93 -2.35 30.33
C ALA A 264 15.24 -2.50 31.83
N LEU A 265 14.39 -3.21 32.58
CA LEU A 265 14.65 -3.51 33.99
C LEU A 265 15.93 -4.35 34.16
N GLY A 266 16.13 -5.36 33.32
CA GLY A 266 17.34 -6.18 33.34
C GLY A 266 18.59 -5.34 33.08
N LYS A 267 18.54 -4.41 32.12
CA LYS A 267 19.64 -3.46 31.86
C LYS A 267 19.91 -2.51 33.00
N LEU A 268 18.87 -1.94 33.64
CA LEU A 268 19.01 -1.03 34.78
C LEU A 268 19.55 -1.75 36.03
N ASN A 269 19.17 -3.00 36.24
CA ASN A 269 19.55 -3.80 37.43
C ASN A 269 20.77 -4.71 37.16
N ASN A 270 21.38 -4.63 35.99
CA ASN A 270 22.47 -5.51 35.53
C ASN A 270 22.14 -7.02 35.68
N THR A 271 20.91 -7.37 35.28
CA THR A 271 20.41 -8.76 35.26
C THR A 271 20.03 -9.18 33.85
N ASN A 272 20.03 -10.49 33.60
CA ASN A 272 19.56 -11.00 32.32
C ASN A 272 18.03 -10.81 32.21
N PRO A 273 17.52 -10.26 31.10
CA PRO A 273 16.08 -10.17 30.88
C PRO A 273 15.44 -11.56 30.83
N GLU A 274 14.31 -11.74 31.50
CA GLU A 274 13.50 -12.93 31.36
C GLU A 274 12.75 -12.92 30.03
N GLU A 275 12.84 -14.03 29.26
CA GLU A 275 12.05 -14.23 28.07
C GLU A 275 10.69 -14.81 28.41
N VAL A 276 9.62 -14.15 28.02
CA VAL A 276 8.24 -14.62 28.18
C VAL A 276 7.73 -15.25 26.90
N SER A 277 7.07 -16.40 27.04
CA SER A 277 6.34 -17.03 25.93
C SER A 277 5.01 -16.35 25.75
N ILE A 278 4.62 -16.14 24.50
CA ILE A 278 3.38 -15.46 24.13
C ILE A 278 2.60 -16.26 23.08
N HIS A 279 1.27 -16.14 23.21
CA HIS A 279 0.28 -16.63 22.26
C HIS A 279 -0.69 -15.48 22.03
N ASP A 280 -0.55 -14.75 20.93
CA ASP A 280 -1.37 -13.58 20.64
C ASP A 280 -1.48 -13.28 19.14
N GLY A 281 -2.21 -12.21 18.78
CA GLY A 281 -2.33 -11.76 17.39
C GLY A 281 -3.05 -12.76 16.50
N GLY A 282 -3.97 -13.57 17.07
CA GLY A 282 -4.78 -14.52 16.30
C GLY A 282 -5.45 -13.84 15.11
N ALA A 283 -5.34 -14.41 13.90
CA ALA A 283 -5.90 -13.87 12.69
C ALA A 283 -6.76 -14.92 11.96
N PHE A 284 -8.02 -14.58 11.73
CA PHE A 284 -8.99 -15.40 11.01
C PHE A 284 -9.36 -14.72 9.69
N GLN A 285 -9.52 -15.49 8.62
CA GLN A 285 -10.05 -15.02 7.34
C GLN A 285 -10.94 -16.10 6.73
N ALA A 286 -12.09 -15.69 6.20
CA ALA A 286 -12.97 -16.51 5.37
C ALA A 286 -13.37 -15.72 4.13
N GLY A 287 -13.10 -16.28 2.95
CA GLY A 287 -13.41 -15.66 1.67
C GLY A 287 -14.12 -16.62 0.73
N LEU A 288 -15.11 -16.10 -0.01
CA LEU A 288 -15.86 -16.80 -1.04
C LEU A 288 -15.85 -16.00 -2.34
N ASN A 289 -15.66 -16.66 -3.46
CA ASN A 289 -15.75 -16.08 -4.79
C ASN A 289 -16.54 -17.01 -5.70
N TYR A 290 -17.52 -16.45 -6.42
CA TYR A 290 -18.32 -17.17 -7.40
C TYR A 290 -18.58 -16.34 -8.64
N GLY A 291 -18.37 -16.94 -9.80
CA GLY A 291 -18.64 -16.31 -11.08
C GLY A 291 -19.82 -16.97 -11.79
N ILE A 292 -20.72 -16.16 -12.30
CA ILE A 292 -21.91 -16.53 -13.06
C ILE A 292 -21.66 -16.20 -14.53
N ASP A 293 -21.88 -17.18 -15.42
CA ASP A 293 -21.87 -16.98 -16.87
C ASP A 293 -23.25 -16.45 -17.32
N LEU A 294 -23.26 -15.38 -18.08
CA LEU A 294 -24.47 -14.77 -18.65
C LEU A 294 -24.69 -15.24 -20.09
N ASN A 295 -24.84 -16.55 -20.28
CA ASN A 295 -25.07 -17.18 -21.58
C ASN A 295 -24.04 -16.81 -22.65
N LYS A 296 -22.77 -16.83 -22.30
CA LYS A 296 -21.61 -16.43 -23.15
C LYS A 296 -21.61 -14.97 -23.60
N LYS A 297 -22.60 -14.16 -23.19
CA LYS A 297 -22.64 -12.72 -23.46
C LYS A 297 -21.92 -11.89 -22.38
N GLY A 298 -21.55 -12.52 -21.27
CA GLY A 298 -20.90 -11.81 -20.19
C GLY A 298 -20.70 -12.66 -18.96
N PHE A 299 -20.26 -12.00 -17.90
CA PHE A 299 -19.99 -12.62 -16.61
C PHE A 299 -20.39 -11.68 -15.48
N ILE A 300 -20.72 -12.26 -14.33
CA ILE A 300 -20.77 -11.58 -13.03
C ILE A 300 -19.91 -12.39 -12.08
N ASN A 301 -18.89 -11.78 -11.49
CA ASN A 301 -18.05 -12.39 -10.47
C ASN A 301 -18.27 -11.66 -9.15
N LEU A 302 -18.63 -12.39 -8.11
CA LEU A 302 -18.96 -11.89 -6.78
C LEU A 302 -17.96 -12.44 -5.78
N THR A 303 -17.48 -11.57 -4.89
CA THR A 303 -16.58 -11.95 -3.77
C THR A 303 -17.11 -11.38 -2.48
N GLY A 304 -17.21 -12.22 -1.45
CA GLY A 304 -17.38 -11.81 -0.07
C GLY A 304 -16.18 -12.29 0.77
N GLU A 305 -15.68 -11.43 1.66
CA GLU A 305 -14.57 -11.79 2.56
C GLU A 305 -14.81 -11.15 3.93
N TYR A 306 -14.54 -11.93 4.97
CA TYR A 306 -14.46 -11.46 6.35
C TYR A 306 -13.09 -11.80 6.92
N SER A 307 -12.49 -10.86 7.63
CA SER A 307 -11.24 -11.08 8.34
C SER A 307 -11.29 -10.45 9.74
N LEU A 308 -10.64 -11.13 10.68
CA LEU A 308 -10.47 -10.66 12.04
C LEU A 308 -9.01 -10.86 12.43
N ARG A 309 -8.32 -9.78 12.76
CA ARG A 309 -6.99 -9.79 13.35
C ARG A 309 -7.08 -9.32 14.79
N GLN A 310 -6.67 -10.13 15.73
CA GLN A 310 -6.55 -9.76 17.13
C GLN A 310 -5.28 -8.95 17.37
N ARG A 311 -5.25 -8.20 18.46
CA ARG A 311 -4.07 -7.45 18.89
C ARG A 311 -2.91 -8.38 19.26
N SER A 312 -1.69 -7.92 19.00
CA SER A 312 -0.48 -8.46 19.58
C SER A 312 0.13 -7.47 20.59
N ASN A 313 1.02 -7.94 21.46
CA ASN A 313 1.69 -7.07 22.41
C ASN A 313 3.16 -7.45 22.62
N ARG A 314 4.05 -6.49 22.35
CA ARG A 314 5.51 -6.58 22.53
C ARG A 314 6.02 -5.41 23.39
N THR A 315 5.18 -4.94 24.30
CA THR A 315 5.60 -3.87 25.24
C THR A 315 6.59 -4.42 26.26
N GLY A 316 7.56 -3.59 26.62
CA GLY A 316 8.38 -3.83 27.79
C GLY A 316 7.69 -3.38 29.08
N THR A 317 8.20 -3.88 30.21
CA THR A 317 7.74 -3.47 31.53
C THR A 317 8.08 -2.01 31.80
N TYR A 318 7.11 -1.23 32.23
CA TYR A 318 7.31 0.18 32.58
C TYR A 318 8.24 0.35 33.78
N THR A 319 9.30 1.17 33.63
CA THR A 319 10.33 1.37 34.65
C THR A 319 10.14 2.66 35.45
N GLY A 320 9.20 3.53 35.03
CA GLY A 320 8.90 4.78 35.74
C GLY A 320 8.04 4.59 36.99
N ALA A 321 7.79 5.69 37.70
CA ALA A 321 6.89 5.71 38.85
C ALA A 321 5.44 5.52 38.41
N LEU A 322 4.73 4.57 39.03
CA LEU A 322 3.32 4.26 38.76
C LEU A 322 2.40 5.19 39.56
N TYR A 323 2.69 5.34 40.84
CA TYR A 323 1.92 6.16 41.76
C TYR A 323 2.69 7.42 42.15
N PRO A 324 2.02 8.50 42.57
CA PRO A 324 2.69 9.70 43.09
C PRO A 324 3.55 9.35 44.32
N ASN A 325 4.74 9.96 44.40
CA ASN A 325 5.62 9.80 45.56
C ASN A 325 4.93 10.35 46.80
N VAL A 326 5.09 9.64 47.94
CA VAL A 326 4.61 10.06 49.24
C VAL A 326 5.80 10.53 50.08
N GLY A 327 5.81 11.83 50.43
CA GLY A 327 6.96 12.43 51.16
C GLY A 327 8.28 12.34 50.36
N GLY A 328 8.20 12.41 49.04
CA GLY A 328 9.37 12.30 48.14
C GLY A 328 9.87 10.88 47.87
N VAL A 329 9.25 9.87 48.51
CA VAL A 329 9.65 8.46 48.40
C VAL A 329 8.71 7.72 47.44
N ASN A 330 9.28 6.96 46.51
CA ASN A 330 8.53 6.02 45.67
C ASN A 330 8.05 4.84 46.54
N ARG A 331 6.73 4.56 46.45
CA ARG A 331 6.08 3.46 47.22
C ARG A 331 5.36 2.47 46.31
N ASP A 332 5.73 2.42 45.04
CA ASP A 332 5.07 1.56 44.02
C ASP A 332 4.97 0.11 44.51
N ASP A 333 6.06 -0.50 44.96
CA ASP A 333 6.08 -1.90 45.35
C ASP A 333 5.16 -2.18 46.56
N SER A 334 5.15 -1.29 47.54
CA SER A 334 4.27 -1.39 48.70
C SER A 334 2.78 -1.29 48.30
N ILE A 335 2.46 -0.36 47.39
CA ILE A 335 1.09 -0.14 46.88
C ILE A 335 0.65 -1.33 46.02
N LEU A 336 1.51 -1.82 45.16
CA LEU A 336 1.24 -2.98 44.29
C LEU A 336 0.96 -4.21 45.12
N ASN A 337 1.82 -4.51 46.12
CA ASN A 337 1.64 -5.63 47.03
C ASN A 337 0.33 -5.54 47.83
N ALA A 338 0.01 -4.36 48.37
CA ALA A 338 -1.23 -4.13 49.09
C ALA A 338 -2.48 -4.32 48.24
N LYS A 339 -2.40 -4.07 46.95
CA LYS A 339 -3.50 -4.21 45.97
C LYS A 339 -3.50 -5.59 45.26
N GLY A 340 -2.54 -6.46 45.48
CA GLY A 340 -2.39 -7.70 44.75
C GLY A 340 -2.10 -7.51 43.26
N LEU A 341 -1.43 -6.41 42.90
CA LEU A 341 -1.09 -6.03 41.52
C LEU A 341 0.41 -6.24 41.30
N THR A 342 0.75 -6.26 40.00
CA THR A 342 2.13 -6.24 39.50
C THR A 342 2.30 -5.12 38.48
N ARG A 343 3.52 -4.78 38.09
CA ARG A 343 3.78 -3.82 37.02
C ARG A 343 3.17 -4.22 35.67
N ASN A 344 2.91 -5.53 35.46
CA ASN A 344 2.26 -6.04 34.23
C ASN A 344 0.81 -5.56 34.09
N ASN A 345 0.13 -5.19 35.17
CA ASN A 345 -1.22 -4.62 35.13
C ASN A 345 -1.25 -3.21 34.52
N PHE A 346 -0.09 -2.57 34.34
CA PHE A 346 0.10 -1.21 33.84
C PHE A 346 0.76 -1.19 32.46
N ASP A 347 0.70 -2.31 31.74
CA ASP A 347 1.28 -2.41 30.42
C ASP A 347 0.50 -1.61 29.42
N MET A 348 1.20 -0.90 28.55
CA MET A 348 0.60 -0.44 27.29
C MET A 348 0.58 -1.60 26.27
N ARG A 349 0.07 -1.31 25.06
CA ARG A 349 0.06 -2.26 23.95
C ARG A 349 0.94 -1.73 22.83
N VAL A 350 2.00 -2.48 22.51
CA VAL A 350 2.91 -2.20 21.39
C VAL A 350 2.89 -3.40 20.46
N GLY A 351 2.23 -3.28 19.34
CA GLY A 351 2.04 -4.42 18.43
C GLY A 351 0.97 -4.14 17.38
N ASN A 352 0.46 -5.20 16.77
CA ASN A 352 -0.68 -5.10 15.87
C ASN A 352 -1.92 -4.61 16.60
N SER A 353 -2.66 -3.70 15.99
CA SER A 353 -4.02 -3.33 16.42
C SER A 353 -5.01 -4.45 16.10
N LYS A 354 -6.12 -4.50 16.87
CA LYS A 354 -7.26 -5.34 16.50
C LYS A 354 -8.00 -4.71 15.34
N ILE A 355 -8.32 -5.52 14.31
CA ILE A 355 -9.10 -5.08 13.15
C ILE A 355 -10.08 -6.20 12.77
N ALA A 356 -11.36 -5.85 12.66
CA ALA A 356 -12.36 -6.68 12.00
C ALA A 356 -12.74 -6.02 10.68
N SER A 357 -12.75 -6.78 9.57
CA SER A 357 -13.06 -6.26 8.25
C SER A 357 -14.03 -7.17 7.51
N GLY A 358 -15.06 -6.58 6.91
CA GLY A 358 -15.96 -7.24 5.97
C GLY A 358 -15.91 -6.51 4.63
N ALA A 359 -15.86 -7.26 3.52
CA ALA A 359 -15.82 -6.67 2.20
C ALA A 359 -16.64 -7.48 1.19
N PHE A 360 -17.26 -6.76 0.26
CA PHE A 360 -17.99 -7.32 -0.88
C PHE A 360 -17.54 -6.65 -2.16
N ILE A 361 -17.14 -7.45 -3.18
CA ILE A 361 -16.69 -6.97 -4.49
C ILE A 361 -17.52 -7.63 -5.59
N LEU A 362 -17.94 -6.81 -6.54
CA LEU A 362 -18.53 -7.19 -7.82
C LEU A 362 -17.53 -6.89 -8.94
N ASN A 363 -17.37 -7.80 -9.90
CA ASN A 363 -16.72 -7.56 -11.18
C ASN A 363 -17.56 -8.20 -12.29
N ALA A 364 -18.09 -7.39 -13.21
CA ALA A 364 -19.00 -7.84 -14.24
C ALA A 364 -18.66 -7.25 -15.60
N GLY A 365 -18.95 -8.01 -16.64
CA GLY A 365 -18.88 -7.59 -18.03
C GLY A 365 -20.03 -8.16 -18.82
N TYR A 366 -20.59 -7.37 -19.73
CA TYR A 366 -21.71 -7.81 -20.58
C TYR A 366 -21.62 -7.22 -21.99
N ALA A 367 -21.70 -8.07 -23.01
CA ALA A 367 -21.74 -7.65 -24.39
C ALA A 367 -23.12 -7.02 -24.71
N LEU A 368 -23.15 -5.70 -24.86
CA LEU A 368 -24.36 -4.95 -25.26
C LEU A 368 -24.68 -5.19 -26.74
N SER A 369 -23.62 -5.38 -27.54
CA SER A 369 -23.68 -5.73 -28.96
C SER A 369 -22.37 -6.43 -29.35
N ASP A 370 -22.21 -6.79 -30.60
CA ASP A 370 -20.95 -7.37 -31.13
C ASP A 370 -19.77 -6.40 -31.05
N GLN A 371 -20.04 -5.10 -30.87
CA GLN A 371 -19.03 -4.07 -30.84
C GLN A 371 -18.86 -3.40 -29.49
N TRP A 372 -19.81 -3.48 -28.57
CA TRP A 372 -19.84 -2.75 -27.32
C TRP A 372 -20.02 -3.66 -26.12
N ASN A 373 -19.19 -3.47 -25.11
CA ASN A 373 -19.23 -4.19 -23.85
C ASN A 373 -19.43 -3.23 -22.67
N LEU A 374 -20.37 -3.52 -21.81
CA LEU A 374 -20.53 -2.91 -20.50
C LEU A 374 -19.53 -3.56 -19.52
N LYS A 375 -18.85 -2.74 -18.73
CA LYS A 375 -18.00 -3.16 -17.61
C LYS A 375 -18.48 -2.48 -16.34
N VAL A 376 -18.64 -3.26 -15.29
CA VAL A 376 -19.02 -2.78 -13.97
C VAL A 376 -18.18 -3.49 -12.94
N PHE A 377 -17.50 -2.73 -12.09
CA PHE A 377 -16.77 -3.31 -10.97
C PHE A 377 -16.73 -2.36 -9.78
N GLY A 378 -16.58 -2.92 -8.61
CA GLY A 378 -16.47 -2.15 -7.39
C GLY A 378 -17.03 -2.91 -6.20
N GLY A 379 -17.20 -2.20 -5.08
CA GLY A 379 -17.74 -2.81 -3.89
C GLY A 379 -17.70 -1.90 -2.68
N TYR A 380 -17.92 -2.54 -1.55
CA TYR A 380 -17.97 -1.94 -0.23
C TYR A 380 -17.08 -2.73 0.72
N SER A 381 -16.34 -2.02 1.55
CA SER A 381 -15.68 -2.62 2.71
C SER A 381 -15.91 -1.78 3.96
N GLN A 382 -16.00 -2.45 5.11
CA GLN A 382 -16.03 -1.83 6.42
C GLN A 382 -14.99 -2.47 7.30
N LYS A 383 -14.19 -1.62 7.97
CA LYS A 383 -13.19 -2.05 8.95
C LYS A 383 -13.45 -1.36 10.28
N SER A 384 -13.51 -2.14 11.35
CA SER A 384 -13.51 -1.62 12.72
C SER A 384 -12.16 -1.91 13.35
N GLY A 385 -11.47 -0.87 13.82
CA GLY A 385 -10.14 -0.94 14.41
C GLY A 385 -10.13 -0.55 15.88
N GLU A 386 -9.24 -1.17 16.68
CA GLU A 386 -8.97 -0.81 18.07
C GLU A 386 -7.45 -0.79 18.28
N ALA A 387 -6.90 0.39 18.60
CA ALA A 387 -5.50 0.60 18.93
C ALA A 387 -5.38 1.21 20.34
N ALA A 388 -4.30 0.92 21.04
CA ALA A 388 -4.06 1.51 22.35
C ALA A 388 -3.16 2.75 22.23
N GLY A 389 -3.44 3.75 23.04
CA GLY A 389 -2.54 4.88 23.28
C GLY A 389 -1.49 4.57 24.34
N VAL A 390 -0.91 5.61 24.91
CA VAL A 390 0.00 5.50 26.03
C VAL A 390 -0.81 5.38 27.34
N PHE A 391 -0.43 4.47 28.22
CA PHE A 391 -1.08 4.25 29.50
C PHE A 391 -1.05 5.54 30.34
N ARG A 392 -2.15 5.90 30.94
CA ARG A 392 -2.30 7.02 31.90
C ARG A 392 -2.09 6.47 33.30
N TYR A 393 -0.85 6.50 33.78
CA TYR A 393 -0.47 6.08 35.12
C TYR A 393 -1.07 6.96 36.21
N PRO A 394 -1.33 6.51 37.42
CA PRO A 394 -1.80 7.37 38.53
C PRO A 394 -0.92 8.61 38.72
N THR A 395 0.38 8.47 38.58
CA THR A 395 1.33 9.62 38.64
C THR A 395 1.07 10.64 37.52
N SER A 396 0.78 10.20 36.31
CA SER A 396 0.48 11.09 35.18
C SER A 396 -0.91 11.74 35.30
N ILE A 397 -1.90 11.00 35.87
CA ILE A 397 -3.24 11.55 36.17
C ILE A 397 -3.10 12.65 37.23
N ASN A 398 -2.34 12.42 38.28
CA ASN A 398 -2.12 13.41 39.34
C ASN A 398 -1.56 14.74 38.79
N THR A 399 -0.67 14.65 37.77
CA THR A 399 -0.09 15.82 37.14
C THR A 399 -1.02 16.50 36.13
N SER A 400 -1.66 15.71 35.25
CA SER A 400 -2.45 16.23 34.12
C SER A 400 -3.88 16.61 34.49
N ALA A 401 -4.49 16.00 35.51
CA ALA A 401 -5.83 16.33 35.98
C ALA A 401 -5.83 17.49 36.99
N THR A 402 -4.66 17.86 37.52
CA THR A 402 -4.45 19.00 38.44
C THR A 402 -5.46 18.99 39.60
N THR A 403 -6.32 20.03 39.75
CA THR A 403 -7.35 20.14 40.78
C THR A 403 -8.37 18.98 40.74
N TYR A 404 -8.55 18.32 39.61
CA TYR A 404 -9.47 17.16 39.45
C TYR A 404 -8.82 15.82 39.68
N ALA A 405 -7.54 15.78 40.06
CA ALA A 405 -6.79 14.53 40.25
C ALA A 405 -7.47 13.57 41.26
N PRO A 406 -8.03 14.03 42.39
CA PRO A 406 -8.74 13.13 43.30
C PRO A 406 -9.95 12.44 42.67
N LEU A 407 -10.76 13.18 41.89
CA LEU A 407 -11.93 12.63 41.18
C LEU A 407 -11.53 11.68 40.04
N ALA A 408 -10.51 12.05 39.26
CA ALA A 408 -9.99 11.23 38.20
C ALA A 408 -9.36 9.92 38.73
N LEU A 409 -8.69 9.98 39.87
CA LEU A 409 -8.15 8.78 40.54
C LEU A 409 -9.23 7.95 41.24
N ALA A 410 -10.35 8.57 41.67
CA ALA A 410 -11.52 7.83 42.14
C ALA A 410 -12.16 7.01 40.98
N LEU A 411 -12.23 7.60 39.78
CA LEU A 411 -12.72 6.91 38.58
C LEU A 411 -11.73 5.83 38.09
N TYR A 412 -10.43 6.12 38.14
CA TYR A 412 -9.35 5.25 37.66
C TYR A 412 -8.25 5.03 38.72
N PRO A 413 -8.50 4.23 39.76
CA PRO A 413 -7.58 4.10 40.92
C PRO A 413 -6.20 3.56 40.58
N ASN A 414 -6.10 2.83 39.48
CA ASN A 414 -4.85 2.22 38.98
C ASN A 414 -4.42 2.83 37.62
N GLY A 415 -4.99 3.99 37.26
CA GLY A 415 -4.80 4.54 35.93
C GLY A 415 -5.62 3.81 34.86
N PHE A 416 -5.41 4.17 33.59
CA PHE A 416 -6.14 3.57 32.47
C PHE A 416 -5.33 3.56 31.18
N LEU A 417 -5.65 2.61 30.32
CA LEU A 417 -5.14 2.53 28.96
C LEU A 417 -6.22 3.02 27.99
N PRO A 418 -6.14 4.25 27.48
CA PRO A 418 -7.14 4.76 26.54
C PRO A 418 -6.99 4.09 25.17
N LEU A 419 -8.11 3.86 24.51
CA LEU A 419 -8.20 3.18 23.22
C LEU A 419 -8.65 4.16 22.15
N ILE A 420 -8.01 4.12 20.99
CA ILE A 420 -8.46 4.77 19.76
C ILE A 420 -9.21 3.72 18.94
N GLU A 421 -10.48 3.98 18.72
CA GLU A 421 -11.35 3.17 17.90
C GLU A 421 -11.57 3.83 16.55
N THR A 422 -11.75 3.04 15.49
CA THR A 422 -12.08 3.55 14.17
C THR A 422 -13.18 2.72 13.54
N ASP A 423 -14.06 3.38 12.77
CA ASP A 423 -14.98 2.76 11.80
C ASP A 423 -14.66 3.34 10.42
N ILE A 424 -14.08 2.51 9.56
CA ILE A 424 -13.62 2.89 8.23
C ILE A 424 -14.54 2.26 7.22
N LYS A 425 -15.28 3.09 6.45
CA LYS A 425 -16.16 2.66 5.37
C LYS A 425 -15.58 3.11 4.04
N ASP A 426 -15.42 2.17 3.14
CA ASP A 426 -14.81 2.40 1.84
C ASP A 426 -15.72 1.89 0.72
N TYR A 427 -16.08 2.80 -0.20
CA TYR A 427 -16.92 2.50 -1.35
C TYR A 427 -16.11 2.78 -2.61
N SER A 428 -16.16 1.90 -3.58
CA SER A 428 -15.64 2.19 -4.91
C SER A 428 -16.50 1.49 -5.95
N PHE A 429 -16.89 2.25 -6.96
CA PHE A 429 -17.74 1.75 -8.04
C PHE A 429 -17.33 2.36 -9.36
N SER A 430 -17.10 1.51 -10.36
CA SER A 430 -16.75 1.91 -11.71
C SER A 430 -17.73 1.33 -12.70
N VAL A 431 -18.27 2.17 -13.57
CA VAL A 431 -19.13 1.77 -14.71
C VAL A 431 -18.51 2.32 -15.98
N GLY A 432 -18.43 1.51 -17.01
CA GLY A 432 -17.89 1.95 -18.29
C GLY A 432 -18.38 1.09 -19.44
N VAL A 433 -18.22 1.65 -20.63
CA VAL A 433 -18.46 0.95 -21.89
C VAL A 433 -17.18 0.97 -22.72
N ASP A 434 -16.80 -0.19 -23.22
CA ASP A 434 -15.68 -0.35 -24.16
C ASP A 434 -16.20 -0.91 -25.47
N GLY A 435 -15.67 -0.39 -26.58
CA GLY A 435 -16.16 -0.86 -27.88
C GLY A 435 -15.34 -0.36 -29.05
N LYS A 436 -15.94 -0.46 -30.22
CA LYS A 436 -15.39 0.01 -31.49
C LYS A 436 -16.16 1.21 -32.03
N LEU A 437 -15.46 2.30 -32.28
CA LEU A 437 -15.95 3.47 -32.99
C LEU A 437 -15.23 3.52 -34.35
N GLY A 438 -15.83 2.86 -35.32
CA GLY A 438 -15.15 2.60 -36.60
C GLY A 438 -13.89 1.74 -36.39
N LYS A 439 -12.71 2.23 -36.75
CA LYS A 439 -11.42 1.53 -36.56
C LYS A 439 -10.77 1.81 -35.19
N TRP A 440 -11.35 2.67 -34.37
CA TRP A 440 -10.85 3.02 -33.05
C TRP A 440 -11.46 2.10 -31.98
N SER A 441 -10.67 1.67 -31.04
CA SER A 441 -11.17 1.13 -29.77
C SER A 441 -11.47 2.32 -28.86
N ALA A 442 -12.68 2.40 -28.34
CA ALA A 442 -13.15 3.48 -27.48
C ALA A 442 -13.50 2.95 -26.10
N SER A 443 -13.21 3.71 -25.08
CA SER A 443 -13.61 3.44 -23.69
C SER A 443 -14.13 4.72 -23.04
N LEU A 444 -15.28 4.64 -22.41
CA LEU A 444 -15.85 5.70 -21.57
C LEU A 444 -16.19 5.11 -20.22
N SER A 445 -15.72 5.73 -19.14
CA SER A 445 -16.00 5.21 -17.79
C SER A 445 -16.14 6.33 -16.78
N ASN A 446 -16.94 6.07 -15.75
CA ASN A 446 -17.00 6.86 -14.52
C ASN A 446 -16.61 5.96 -13.33
N THR A 447 -15.73 6.46 -12.47
CA THR A 447 -15.31 5.79 -11.23
C THR A 447 -15.53 6.72 -10.06
N LEU A 448 -16.40 6.31 -9.15
CA LEU A 448 -16.65 6.97 -7.87
C LEU A 448 -15.98 6.18 -6.75
N GLY A 449 -15.26 6.88 -5.89
CA GLY A 449 -14.67 6.31 -4.67
C GLY A 449 -14.89 7.22 -3.47
N VAL A 450 -15.21 6.64 -2.32
CA VAL A 450 -15.41 7.36 -1.07
C VAL A 450 -14.78 6.56 0.06
N ASN A 451 -13.94 7.22 0.86
CA ASN A 451 -13.42 6.69 2.10
C ASN A 451 -13.90 7.56 3.27
N LYS A 452 -14.59 6.95 4.24
CA LYS A 452 -15.01 7.58 5.50
C LYS A 452 -14.23 6.97 6.63
N PHE A 453 -13.68 7.81 7.48
CA PHE A 453 -12.81 7.42 8.58
C PHE A 453 -13.29 8.09 9.86
N ASP A 454 -14.13 7.38 10.62
CA ASP A 454 -14.69 7.88 11.87
C ASP A 454 -13.83 7.41 13.04
N PHE A 455 -13.53 8.32 13.98
CA PHE A 455 -12.76 8.05 15.19
C PHE A 455 -13.63 8.06 16.43
N GLY A 456 -13.39 7.08 17.32
CA GLY A 456 -13.86 7.02 18.68
C GLY A 456 -12.69 6.93 19.66
N VAL A 457 -12.94 7.26 20.90
CA VAL A 457 -12.02 7.01 22.02
C VAL A 457 -12.80 6.28 23.09
N ALA A 458 -12.25 5.18 23.58
CA ALA A 458 -12.82 4.40 24.66
C ALA A 458 -11.86 4.31 25.85
N ASN A 459 -12.42 4.02 27.03
CA ASN A 459 -11.68 3.93 28.28
C ASN A 459 -10.80 5.19 28.53
N SER A 460 -11.41 6.36 28.51
CA SER A 460 -10.73 7.66 28.55
C SER A 460 -11.39 8.61 29.56
N ALA A 461 -10.95 9.84 29.62
CA ALA A 461 -11.55 10.92 30.41
C ALA A 461 -11.24 12.28 29.79
N ASN A 462 -12.18 13.22 29.91
CA ASN A 462 -11.91 14.64 29.80
C ASN A 462 -11.87 15.21 31.24
N TYR A 463 -10.66 15.49 31.74
CA TYR A 463 -10.51 15.89 33.15
C TYR A 463 -11.24 17.15 33.52
N THR A 464 -11.37 18.12 32.58
CA THR A 464 -12.10 19.38 32.88
C THR A 464 -13.61 19.17 33.01
N GLN A 465 -14.14 18.03 32.59
CA GLN A 465 -15.56 17.70 32.67
C GLN A 465 -16.02 17.40 34.12
N PHE A 466 -15.07 17.09 35.01
CA PHE A 466 -15.36 16.98 36.44
C PHE A 466 -15.85 18.31 37.06
N SER A 467 -15.68 19.45 36.38
CA SER A 467 -16.24 20.75 36.82
C SER A 467 -17.76 20.81 36.66
N VAL A 468 -18.35 20.04 35.76
CA VAL A 468 -19.78 20.07 35.40
C VAL A 468 -20.51 18.76 35.68
N SER A 469 -19.77 17.66 35.87
CA SER A 469 -20.35 16.34 36.16
C SER A 469 -19.43 15.52 37.08
N PRO A 470 -19.92 14.93 38.15
CA PRO A 470 -19.12 14.03 38.99
C PRO A 470 -18.84 12.68 38.31
N ASN A 471 -19.65 12.30 37.33
CA ASN A 471 -19.53 11.03 36.57
C ASN A 471 -19.44 11.36 35.06
N PRO A 472 -18.30 11.87 34.57
CA PRO A 472 -18.16 12.19 33.15
C PRO A 472 -18.13 10.92 32.29
N PRO A 473 -18.48 11.01 30.99
CA PRO A 473 -18.34 9.88 30.05
C PRO A 473 -16.89 9.43 29.93
N THR A 474 -16.71 8.13 29.64
CA THR A 474 -15.40 7.50 29.41
C THR A 474 -15.18 7.07 27.96
N ASN A 475 -16.21 7.21 27.14
CA ASN A 475 -16.18 6.94 25.68
C ASN A 475 -16.67 8.17 24.94
N PHE A 476 -16.02 8.48 23.82
CA PHE A 476 -16.23 9.71 23.07
C PHE A 476 -16.23 9.48 21.57
N LYS A 477 -17.12 10.16 20.83
CA LYS A 477 -17.06 10.32 19.39
C LYS A 477 -16.21 11.53 19.06
N VAL A 478 -15.02 11.32 18.51
CA VAL A 478 -14.03 12.41 18.45
C VAL A 478 -13.88 13.06 17.09
N SER A 479 -14.26 12.40 15.98
CA SER A 479 -14.15 12.98 14.65
C SER A 479 -14.72 12.10 13.55
N GLY A 480 -14.84 12.70 12.35
CA GLY A 480 -15.02 12.01 11.09
C GLY A 480 -14.24 12.71 9.97
N LEU A 481 -13.53 11.96 9.17
CA LEU A 481 -12.86 12.38 7.95
C LEU A 481 -13.50 11.69 6.76
N GLU A 482 -13.71 12.42 5.65
CA GLU A 482 -14.23 11.85 4.42
C GLU A 482 -13.44 12.34 3.23
N PHE A 483 -13.05 11.43 2.35
CA PHE A 483 -12.48 11.74 1.05
C PHE A 483 -13.31 11.10 -0.06
N LEU A 484 -13.80 11.92 -0.98
CA LEU A 484 -14.54 11.51 -2.17
C LEU A 484 -13.73 11.84 -3.42
N GLN A 485 -13.65 10.90 -4.34
CA GLN A 485 -13.09 11.11 -5.67
C GLN A 485 -14.03 10.57 -6.73
N ASN A 486 -14.33 11.40 -7.73
CA ASN A 486 -15.08 10.99 -8.93
C ASN A 486 -14.23 11.29 -10.17
N THR A 487 -14.01 10.26 -10.99
CA THR A 487 -13.18 10.35 -12.20
C THR A 487 -13.95 9.85 -13.43
N ILE A 488 -14.05 10.70 -14.44
CA ILE A 488 -14.56 10.33 -15.76
C ILE A 488 -13.35 10.22 -16.70
N ASN A 489 -13.24 9.09 -17.41
CA ASN A 489 -12.22 8.86 -18.42
C ASN A 489 -12.86 8.57 -19.77
N ALA A 490 -12.34 9.20 -20.82
CA ALA A 490 -12.66 8.91 -22.22
C ALA A 490 -11.36 8.61 -22.95
N ASP A 491 -11.22 7.41 -23.49
CA ASP A 491 -9.99 6.91 -24.11
C ASP A 491 -10.27 6.40 -25.52
N LEU A 492 -9.40 6.70 -26.49
CA LEU A 492 -9.43 6.19 -27.84
C LEU A 492 -8.06 5.62 -28.20
N THR A 493 -8.01 4.41 -28.76
CA THR A 493 -6.77 3.81 -29.24
C THR A 493 -6.97 3.11 -30.59
N ARG A 494 -5.94 3.15 -31.42
CA ARG A 494 -5.96 2.49 -32.73
C ARG A 494 -4.59 2.02 -33.13
N ASN A 495 -4.53 0.80 -33.68
CA ASN A 495 -3.38 0.25 -34.35
C ASN A 495 -3.44 0.54 -35.85
N PHE A 496 -2.30 0.93 -36.41
CA PHE A 496 -2.10 1.20 -37.82
C PHE A 496 -0.99 0.27 -38.32
N ASP A 497 -1.14 -0.18 -39.58
CA ASP A 497 -0.15 -1.01 -40.26
C ASP A 497 0.94 -0.11 -40.88
N VAL A 498 1.73 0.56 -40.03
CA VAL A 498 2.85 1.44 -40.41
C VAL A 498 4.13 0.81 -39.86
N LEU A 499 5.11 0.54 -40.74
CA LEU A 499 6.32 -0.19 -40.42
C LEU A 499 5.98 -1.58 -39.80
N ALA A 500 6.47 -1.89 -38.59
CA ALA A 500 6.13 -3.11 -37.91
C ALA A 500 4.89 -2.97 -36.98
N GLY A 501 4.30 -1.79 -36.89
CA GLY A 501 3.08 -1.47 -36.15
C GLY A 501 3.14 -0.10 -35.46
N LEU A 502 2.11 0.69 -35.61
CA LEU A 502 1.94 1.98 -34.92
C LEU A 502 0.67 1.94 -34.08
N ASN A 503 0.79 2.18 -32.77
CA ASN A 503 -0.35 2.40 -31.89
C ASN A 503 -0.45 3.89 -31.52
N ILE A 504 -1.62 4.47 -31.66
CA ILE A 504 -1.92 5.83 -31.20
C ILE A 504 -3.06 5.75 -30.21
N ALA A 505 -2.84 6.29 -29.01
CA ALA A 505 -3.86 6.44 -28.00
C ALA A 505 -3.94 7.91 -27.56
N TYR A 506 -5.14 8.40 -27.32
CA TYR A 506 -5.38 9.71 -26.72
C TYR A 506 -6.66 9.68 -25.88
N GLY A 507 -6.74 10.58 -24.95
CA GLY A 507 -7.89 10.61 -24.08
C GLY A 507 -7.98 11.82 -23.18
N ALA A 508 -9.07 11.89 -22.46
CA ALA A 508 -9.40 12.94 -21.52
C ALA A 508 -9.83 12.35 -20.17
N GLU A 509 -9.46 13.04 -19.11
CA GLU A 509 -9.86 12.75 -17.73
C GLU A 509 -10.48 13.99 -17.11
N PHE A 510 -11.61 13.84 -16.45
CA PHE A 510 -12.17 14.85 -15.55
C PHE A 510 -12.30 14.24 -14.18
N ARG A 511 -11.72 14.90 -13.15
CA ARG A 511 -11.70 14.40 -11.79
C ARG A 511 -12.15 15.47 -10.81
N ILE A 512 -12.95 15.07 -9.84
CA ILE A 512 -13.34 15.85 -8.67
C ILE A 512 -12.82 15.13 -7.44
N ASP A 513 -12.05 15.85 -6.62
CA ASP A 513 -11.62 15.44 -5.28
C ASP A 513 -12.33 16.31 -4.25
N GLN A 514 -12.89 15.71 -3.21
CA GLN A 514 -13.52 16.42 -2.10
C GLN A 514 -13.03 15.86 -0.76
N TYR A 515 -12.65 16.74 0.14
CA TYR A 515 -12.28 16.39 1.50
C TYR A 515 -13.22 17.07 2.48
N THR A 516 -13.69 16.32 3.48
CA THR A 516 -14.55 16.83 4.53
C THR A 516 -13.99 16.41 5.89
N GLN A 517 -13.92 17.33 6.83
CA GLN A 517 -13.57 17.12 8.22
C GLN A 517 -14.75 17.53 9.10
N HIS A 518 -15.23 16.58 9.92
CA HIS A 518 -16.35 16.77 10.81
C HIS A 518 -15.86 17.04 12.24
N ALA A 519 -16.60 17.86 12.99
CA ALA A 519 -16.35 18.06 14.42
C ALA A 519 -16.69 16.80 15.22
N GLY A 520 -16.03 16.62 16.36
CA GLY A 520 -16.38 15.65 17.38
C GLY A 520 -17.60 16.07 18.20
N GLU A 521 -18.04 15.21 19.12
CA GLU A 521 -19.01 15.61 20.13
C GLU A 521 -18.39 16.57 21.14
N GLU A 522 -19.17 17.47 21.71
CA GLU A 522 -18.68 18.53 22.59
C GLU A 522 -17.84 18.00 23.76
N ALA A 523 -18.28 16.95 24.41
CA ALA A 523 -17.58 16.33 25.54
C ALA A 523 -16.15 15.85 25.18
N SER A 524 -15.90 15.56 23.90
CA SER A 524 -14.60 15.04 23.43
C SER A 524 -13.52 16.13 23.26
N TYR A 525 -13.89 17.41 23.16
CA TYR A 525 -12.92 18.49 22.92
C TYR A 525 -13.03 19.69 23.85
N THR A 526 -14.18 19.92 24.49
CA THR A 526 -14.43 21.15 25.26
C THR A 526 -13.59 21.20 26.53
N ASN A 527 -12.98 22.36 26.79
CA ASN A 527 -12.39 22.68 28.08
C ASN A 527 -13.47 23.37 28.95
N TYR A 528 -14.03 22.63 29.89
CA TYR A 528 -15.10 23.10 30.78
C TYR A 528 -14.61 24.03 31.92
N ASN A 529 -13.28 24.08 32.14
CA ASN A 529 -12.66 24.97 33.13
C ASN A 529 -11.20 25.29 32.75
N THR A 530 -11.03 26.36 31.98
CA THR A 530 -9.72 26.83 31.50
C THR A 530 -8.79 27.28 32.64
N ALA A 531 -9.34 27.73 33.77
CA ALA A 531 -8.54 28.16 34.90
C ALA A 531 -7.93 27.03 35.72
N SER A 532 -8.42 25.81 35.55
CA SER A 532 -7.93 24.65 36.31
C SER A 532 -6.51 24.18 35.91
N GLY A 533 -6.06 24.51 34.71
CA GLY A 533 -4.81 23.96 34.13
C GLY A 533 -4.87 22.47 33.84
N ALA A 534 -6.04 21.82 34.02
CA ALA A 534 -6.20 20.41 33.71
C ALA A 534 -6.24 20.15 32.21
N GLY A 535 -5.77 18.99 31.80
CA GLY A 535 -5.83 18.52 30.39
C GLY A 535 -7.28 18.43 29.89
N SER A 536 -7.61 19.16 28.83
CA SER A 536 -8.95 19.20 28.22
C SER A 536 -9.11 18.16 27.10
N GLY A 537 -10.39 17.85 26.82
CA GLY A 537 -10.73 16.85 25.79
C GLY A 537 -10.43 15.42 26.19
N ALA A 538 -10.90 14.47 25.35
CA ALA A 538 -10.68 13.04 25.57
C ALA A 538 -9.17 12.72 25.55
N GLN A 539 -8.72 12.03 26.59
CA GLN A 539 -7.31 11.63 26.69
C GLN A 539 -6.95 10.66 25.55
N VAL A 540 -5.74 10.73 25.06
CA VAL A 540 -5.12 10.09 23.91
C VAL A 540 -5.46 10.74 22.57
N PHE A 541 -6.70 11.13 22.33
CA PHE A 541 -7.11 11.72 21.05
C PHE A 541 -8.35 12.63 21.30
N ALA A 542 -8.11 13.90 21.57
CA ALA A 542 -9.18 14.87 21.76
C ALA A 542 -10.01 15.04 20.48
N GLY A 543 -11.28 15.35 20.61
CA GLY A 543 -12.17 15.58 19.46
C GLY A 543 -11.76 16.77 18.59
N PHE A 544 -12.13 16.74 17.31
CA PHE A 544 -12.00 17.89 16.44
C PHE A 544 -12.97 18.99 16.87
N ILE A 545 -12.45 20.19 17.04
CA ILE A 545 -13.30 21.35 17.40
C ILE A 545 -14.10 21.82 16.17
N PRO A 546 -15.26 22.43 16.35
CA PRO A 546 -16.09 22.97 15.25
C PRO A 546 -15.34 23.93 14.31
N ALA A 547 -14.37 24.72 14.85
CA ALA A 547 -13.55 25.61 14.05
C ALA A 547 -12.67 24.92 13.01
N TYR A 548 -12.39 23.64 13.16
CA TYR A 548 -11.63 22.83 12.20
C TYR A 548 -12.52 22.04 11.23
N ALA A 549 -13.84 22.04 11.46
CA ALA A 549 -14.77 21.40 10.52
C ALA A 549 -14.75 22.16 9.19
N ASN A 550 -14.54 21.43 8.10
CA ASN A 550 -14.43 22.04 6.78
C ASN A 550 -14.89 21.07 5.69
N LYS A 551 -15.15 21.63 4.50
CA LYS A 551 -15.47 20.88 3.29
C LYS A 551 -14.89 21.62 2.10
N HIS A 552 -13.95 21.00 1.41
CA HIS A 552 -13.26 21.57 0.28
C HIS A 552 -13.31 20.63 -0.93
N SER A 553 -13.38 21.21 -2.12
CA SER A 553 -13.40 20.49 -3.38
C SER A 553 -12.34 21.04 -4.34
N ARG A 554 -11.80 20.16 -5.17
CA ARG A 554 -10.88 20.48 -6.26
C ARG A 554 -11.30 19.72 -7.49
N ASN A 555 -11.19 20.33 -8.66
CA ASN A 555 -11.33 19.63 -9.93
C ASN A 555 -10.02 19.64 -10.72
N ASN A 556 -9.91 18.69 -11.64
CA ASN A 556 -8.79 18.51 -12.55
C ASN A 556 -9.31 18.10 -13.93
N ILE A 557 -8.75 18.69 -14.98
CA ILE A 557 -8.93 18.26 -16.37
C ILE A 557 -7.56 17.79 -16.88
N GLY A 558 -7.49 16.55 -17.36
CA GLY A 558 -6.30 15.96 -17.98
C GLY A 558 -6.54 15.59 -19.44
N LEU A 559 -5.57 15.90 -20.31
CA LEU A 559 -5.55 15.46 -21.71
C LEU A 559 -4.23 14.76 -21.98
N TYR A 560 -4.27 13.65 -22.71
CA TYR A 560 -3.05 12.93 -23.06
C TYR A 560 -3.04 12.41 -24.49
N VAL A 561 -1.83 12.21 -25.00
CA VAL A 561 -1.54 11.47 -26.22
C VAL A 561 -0.37 10.51 -25.95
N ASP A 562 -0.47 9.30 -26.47
CA ASP A 562 0.53 8.23 -26.35
C ASP A 562 0.69 7.57 -27.71
N ILE A 563 1.92 7.49 -28.20
CA ILE A 563 2.29 6.95 -29.50
C ILE A 563 3.35 5.88 -29.31
N GLU A 564 3.04 4.65 -29.66
CA GLU A 564 3.99 3.54 -29.74
C GLU A 564 4.25 3.17 -31.18
N GLN A 565 5.51 3.24 -31.63
CA GLN A 565 5.95 2.82 -32.95
C GLN A 565 6.89 1.62 -32.86
N ASP A 566 6.48 0.48 -33.39
CA ASP A 566 7.37 -0.61 -33.73
C ASP A 566 8.06 -0.27 -35.06
N PHE A 567 9.32 0.17 -35.03
CA PHE A 567 10.11 0.44 -36.25
C PHE A 567 10.45 -0.86 -36.96
N THR A 568 10.80 -1.86 -36.19
CA THR A 568 10.98 -3.26 -36.65
C THR A 568 10.32 -4.17 -35.60
N LYS A 569 10.32 -5.48 -35.81
CA LYS A 569 9.86 -6.47 -34.81
C LYS A 569 10.72 -6.45 -33.53
N GLU A 570 11.96 -5.97 -33.68
CA GLU A 570 12.95 -5.89 -32.61
C GLU A 570 12.91 -4.55 -31.88
N TRP A 571 12.65 -3.45 -32.58
CA TRP A 571 12.79 -2.08 -32.03
C TRP A 571 11.46 -1.35 -31.94
N LEU A 572 11.14 -0.98 -30.68
CA LEU A 572 9.97 -0.17 -30.31
C LEU A 572 10.42 1.12 -29.66
N VAL A 573 9.74 2.22 -30.01
CA VAL A 573 9.84 3.51 -29.32
C VAL A 573 8.45 3.98 -28.95
N GLU A 574 8.30 4.47 -27.71
CA GLU A 574 7.08 5.07 -27.14
C GLU A 574 7.34 6.53 -26.80
N GLY A 575 6.37 7.41 -27.12
CA GLY A 575 6.34 8.79 -26.69
C GLY A 575 4.96 9.17 -26.18
N ALA A 576 4.89 9.73 -24.97
CA ALA A 576 3.63 10.19 -24.38
C ALA A 576 3.76 11.61 -23.83
N LEU A 577 2.67 12.39 -23.96
CA LEU A 577 2.49 13.71 -23.38
C LEU A 577 1.16 13.77 -22.65
N ARG A 578 1.14 14.41 -21.49
CA ARG A 578 -0.07 14.66 -20.70
C ARG A 578 -0.05 16.07 -20.12
N PHE A 579 -1.08 16.82 -20.40
CA PHE A 579 -1.39 18.08 -19.76
C PHE A 579 -2.48 17.88 -18.71
N GLU A 580 -2.31 18.43 -17.52
CA GLU A 580 -3.34 18.48 -16.48
C GLU A 580 -3.48 19.91 -15.94
N ASN A 581 -4.72 20.32 -15.66
CA ASN A 581 -5.00 21.63 -15.07
C ASN A 581 -5.90 21.46 -13.85
N TYR A 582 -5.39 21.88 -12.71
CA TYR A 582 -6.06 21.82 -11.40
C TYR A 582 -6.62 23.18 -11.02
N SER A 583 -7.81 23.18 -10.43
CA SER A 583 -8.49 24.42 -10.02
C SER A 583 -7.78 25.19 -8.90
N ASP A 584 -6.83 24.60 -8.20
CA ASP A 584 -6.20 25.17 -7.01
C ASP A 584 -4.71 25.51 -7.14
N PHE A 585 -3.99 25.00 -8.14
CA PHE A 585 -2.57 25.32 -8.36
C PHE A 585 -2.16 25.45 -9.84
N GLY A 586 -3.10 25.22 -10.81
CA GLY A 586 -2.88 25.47 -12.22
C GLY A 586 -2.40 24.25 -13.01
N GLY A 587 -1.72 24.53 -14.15
CA GLY A 587 -1.38 23.54 -15.17
C GLY A 587 -0.02 22.90 -15.01
N THR A 588 0.08 21.62 -15.42
CA THR A 588 1.34 20.87 -15.50
C THR A 588 1.40 20.07 -16.78
N LEU A 589 2.58 19.96 -17.37
CA LEU A 589 2.86 19.17 -18.58
C LEU A 589 3.88 18.09 -18.25
N ASN A 590 3.54 16.83 -18.53
CA ASN A 590 4.39 15.68 -18.31
C ASN A 590 4.65 14.92 -19.61
N TYR A 591 5.86 14.37 -19.72
CA TYR A 591 6.28 13.58 -20.86
C TYR A 591 6.81 12.21 -20.45
N LYS A 592 6.80 11.28 -21.39
CA LYS A 592 7.52 10.01 -21.32
C LYS A 592 8.08 9.69 -22.69
N VAL A 593 9.32 9.21 -22.72
CA VAL A 593 9.95 8.57 -23.86
C VAL A 593 10.52 7.25 -23.38
N ALA A 594 10.16 6.17 -24.04
CA ALA A 594 10.66 4.85 -23.71
C ALA A 594 11.05 4.09 -24.98
N THR A 595 12.01 3.17 -24.86
CA THR A 595 12.44 2.33 -25.98
C THR A 595 12.73 0.92 -25.49
N ARG A 596 12.48 -0.04 -26.37
CA ARG A 596 12.82 -1.44 -26.19
C ARG A 596 13.50 -1.94 -27.47
N TYR A 597 14.64 -2.62 -27.31
CA TYR A 597 15.34 -3.25 -28.39
C TYR A 597 15.62 -4.74 -28.08
N LYS A 598 15.11 -5.62 -28.95
CA LYS A 598 15.29 -7.07 -28.84
C LYS A 598 16.57 -7.45 -29.62
N LEU A 599 17.66 -7.66 -28.88
CA LEU A 599 18.96 -8.04 -29.45
C LEU A 599 18.95 -9.48 -29.98
N SER A 600 18.16 -10.35 -29.36
CA SER A 600 17.92 -11.73 -29.81
C SER A 600 16.57 -12.21 -29.24
N ASP A 601 16.12 -13.42 -29.63
CA ASP A 601 14.92 -14.03 -29.05
C ASP A 601 15.02 -14.24 -27.53
N HIS A 602 16.22 -14.22 -27.00
CA HIS A 602 16.51 -14.47 -25.60
C HIS A 602 16.97 -13.24 -24.81
N PHE A 603 17.20 -12.10 -25.47
CA PHE A 603 17.75 -10.92 -24.80
C PHE A 603 17.15 -9.62 -25.33
N THR A 604 16.57 -8.84 -24.41
CA THR A 604 15.91 -7.57 -24.69
C THR A 604 16.44 -6.50 -23.74
N ILE A 605 16.81 -5.32 -24.29
CA ILE A 605 17.16 -4.13 -23.51
C ILE A 605 16.04 -3.10 -23.58
N ARG A 606 15.93 -2.26 -22.55
CA ARG A 606 14.93 -1.20 -22.48
C ARG A 606 15.47 0.00 -21.73
N GLY A 607 14.91 1.18 -22.02
CA GLY A 607 15.22 2.40 -21.29
C GLY A 607 14.10 3.39 -21.40
N ALA A 608 13.92 4.21 -20.37
CA ALA A 608 12.91 5.24 -20.35
C ALA A 608 13.39 6.51 -19.64
N SER A 609 12.83 7.64 -20.08
CA SER A 609 12.92 8.94 -19.39
C SER A 609 11.52 9.53 -19.31
N SER A 610 11.11 9.97 -18.11
CA SER A 610 9.79 10.57 -17.91
C SER A 610 9.83 11.69 -16.88
N SER A 611 8.90 12.63 -16.99
CA SER A 611 8.54 13.54 -15.92
C SER A 611 7.31 13.06 -15.19
N GLY A 612 7.16 13.45 -13.95
CA GLY A 612 6.00 13.15 -13.14
C GLY A 612 5.70 14.29 -12.17
N PHE A 613 4.52 14.27 -11.59
CA PHE A 613 4.14 15.21 -10.56
C PHE A 613 3.12 14.60 -9.59
N ARG A 614 2.99 15.25 -8.45
CA ARG A 614 1.95 14.97 -7.46
C ARG A 614 1.35 16.29 -6.96
N ALA A 615 0.03 16.41 -7.04
CA ALA A 615 -0.68 17.48 -6.38
C ALA A 615 -0.58 17.32 -4.86
N PRO A 616 -0.48 18.38 -4.07
CA PRO A 616 -0.72 18.29 -2.63
C PRO A 616 -2.05 17.62 -2.39
N SER A 617 -2.12 16.61 -1.51
CA SER A 617 -3.41 15.96 -1.23
C SER A 617 -4.35 16.95 -0.54
N MET A 618 -5.66 16.74 -0.69
CA MET A 618 -6.67 17.56 -0.03
C MET A 618 -6.50 17.51 1.50
N GLN A 619 -6.13 16.34 2.02
CA GLN A 619 -5.81 16.13 3.42
C GLN A 619 -4.61 16.97 3.88
N GLN A 620 -3.52 17.04 3.11
CA GLN A 620 -2.36 17.87 3.43
C GLN A 620 -2.68 19.38 3.42
N LYS A 621 -3.63 19.80 2.59
CA LYS A 621 -4.04 21.22 2.50
C LYS A 621 -4.99 21.64 3.60
N TYR A 622 -5.91 20.78 4.03
CA TYR A 622 -7.08 21.17 4.81
C TYR A 622 -7.24 20.44 6.14
N TYR A 623 -6.39 19.45 6.45
CA TYR A 623 -6.40 18.82 7.76
C TYR A 623 -5.91 19.80 8.82
N ALA A 624 -6.73 20.01 9.85
CA ALA A 624 -6.37 20.81 11.01
C ALA A 624 -6.81 20.11 12.29
N LYS A 625 -5.92 19.97 13.25
CA LYS A 625 -6.21 19.33 14.53
C LYS A 625 -5.14 19.59 15.56
N THR A 626 -5.53 19.73 16.84
CA THR A 626 -4.61 19.61 17.96
C THR A 626 -4.55 18.16 18.44
N ASN A 627 -3.34 17.61 18.54
CA ASN A 627 -3.05 16.25 19.00
C ASN A 627 -2.03 16.27 20.14
N THR A 628 -2.14 15.31 21.06
CA THR A 628 -1.06 15.03 22.00
C THR A 628 -0.01 14.19 21.28
N LEU A 629 1.11 14.80 20.90
CA LEU A 629 2.25 14.11 20.27
C LEU A 629 3.34 13.82 21.30
N PHE A 630 4.02 12.68 21.12
CA PHE A 630 5.19 12.34 21.93
C PHE A 630 6.46 12.79 21.20
N VAL A 631 7.04 13.88 21.66
CA VAL A 631 8.25 14.49 21.09
C VAL A 631 9.49 14.00 21.85
N SER A 632 10.53 13.64 21.11
CA SER A 632 11.83 13.27 21.69
C SER A 632 12.52 14.51 22.24
N THR A 633 12.89 14.46 23.51
CA THR A 633 13.64 15.51 24.22
C THR A 633 14.83 14.88 24.93
N PRO A 634 15.79 15.70 25.43
CA PRO A 634 16.88 15.17 26.26
C PRO A 634 16.42 14.39 27.49
N SER A 635 15.22 14.62 27.98
CA SER A 635 14.61 13.90 29.11
C SER A 635 13.75 12.68 28.70
N GLY A 636 13.74 12.31 27.40
CA GLY A 636 12.94 11.23 26.84
C GLY A 636 11.74 11.72 26.03
N LEU A 637 10.76 10.84 25.81
CA LEU A 637 9.51 11.18 25.09
C LEU A 637 8.58 11.97 26.02
N VAL A 638 8.29 13.21 25.66
CA VAL A 638 7.40 14.14 26.39
C VAL A 638 6.13 14.35 25.58
N ALA A 639 4.98 14.25 26.25
CA ALA A 639 3.69 14.60 25.66
C ALA A 639 3.59 16.11 25.43
N THR A 640 3.22 16.52 24.22
CA THR A 640 3.11 17.93 23.81
C THR A 640 1.82 18.09 23.02
N GLU A 641 1.00 19.08 23.38
CA GLU A 641 -0.19 19.46 22.63
C GLU A 641 0.24 20.22 21.37
N SER A 642 0.20 19.53 20.24
CA SER A 642 0.66 20.05 18.95
C SER A 642 -0.51 20.26 18.00
N GLY A 643 -0.70 21.51 17.56
CA GLY A 643 -1.66 21.86 16.52
C GLY A 643 -1.08 21.63 15.13
N THR A 644 -1.73 20.81 14.31
CA THR A 644 -1.51 20.84 12.86
C THR A 644 -2.43 21.90 12.27
N PHE A 645 -1.86 22.89 11.62
CA PHE A 645 -2.60 24.02 11.07
C PHE A 645 -2.48 24.06 9.54
N THR A 646 -3.50 24.62 8.89
CA THR A 646 -3.47 24.86 7.44
C THR A 646 -2.52 26.00 7.08
N ASN A 647 -2.01 26.00 5.83
CA ASN A 647 -1.04 27.02 5.39
C ASN A 647 -1.61 28.42 5.17
N ASP A 648 -2.93 28.58 5.25
CA ASP A 648 -3.65 29.87 5.22
C ASP A 648 -4.02 30.38 6.62
N SER A 649 -3.64 29.66 7.67
CA SER A 649 -3.89 30.05 9.06
C SER A 649 -2.97 31.19 9.53
N LYS A 650 -3.42 31.92 10.56
CA LYS A 650 -2.61 33.01 11.16
C LYS A 650 -1.27 32.53 11.76
N PRO A 651 -1.19 31.38 12.43
CA PRO A 651 0.11 30.81 12.84
C PRO A 651 1.06 30.54 11.66
N ALA A 652 0.55 30.07 10.51
CA ALA A 652 1.36 29.87 9.31
C ALA A 652 1.91 31.19 8.75
N GLU A 653 1.09 32.23 8.72
CA GLU A 653 1.49 33.56 8.25
C GLU A 653 2.60 34.15 9.13
N ILE A 654 2.47 34.10 10.46
CA ILE A 654 3.47 34.64 11.41
C ILE A 654 4.80 33.90 11.26
N LEU A 655 4.76 32.59 11.09
CA LEU A 655 5.97 31.75 10.92
C LEU A 655 6.52 31.78 9.48
N GLY A 656 5.85 32.48 8.55
CA GLY A 656 6.28 32.53 7.16
C GLY A 656 6.20 31.19 6.42
N ILE A 657 5.26 30.30 6.80
CA ILE A 657 5.03 29.01 6.14
C ILE A 657 4.36 29.24 4.78
N PRO A 658 4.94 28.82 3.67
CA PRO A 658 4.39 29.09 2.33
C PRO A 658 3.18 28.20 2.02
N LYS A 659 2.35 28.63 1.06
CA LYS A 659 1.30 27.78 0.48
C LYS A 659 1.92 26.57 -0.22
N LEU A 660 1.22 25.44 -0.17
CA LEU A 660 1.66 24.21 -0.81
C LEU A 660 1.66 24.30 -2.34
N LYS A 661 2.70 23.73 -2.95
CA LYS A 661 2.87 23.55 -4.39
C LYS A 661 2.94 22.06 -4.72
N GLU A 662 2.82 21.76 -6.01
CA GLU A 662 3.04 20.41 -6.50
C GLU A 662 4.47 19.93 -6.26
N GLU A 663 4.62 18.62 -6.03
CA GLU A 663 5.89 17.93 -6.17
C GLU A 663 6.10 17.58 -7.66
N THR A 664 7.32 17.75 -8.16
CA THR A 664 7.66 17.35 -9.53
C THR A 664 8.79 16.34 -9.54
N SER A 665 8.81 15.44 -10.51
CA SER A 665 9.86 14.43 -10.63
C SER A 665 10.44 14.35 -12.05
N GLN A 666 11.70 13.88 -12.10
CA GLN A 666 12.40 13.45 -13.31
C GLN A 666 12.89 12.03 -13.08
N ASN A 667 12.45 11.11 -13.91
CA ASN A 667 12.68 9.67 -13.77
C ASN A 667 13.49 9.17 -14.96
N TYR A 668 14.46 8.32 -14.72
CA TYR A 668 15.27 7.62 -15.71
C TYR A 668 15.34 6.15 -15.32
N SER A 669 15.17 5.27 -16.28
CA SER A 669 15.33 3.83 -16.08
C SER A 669 16.06 3.19 -17.25
N VAL A 670 16.85 2.14 -16.95
CA VAL A 670 17.51 1.29 -17.94
C VAL A 670 17.51 -0.14 -17.41
N GLY A 671 17.24 -1.10 -18.28
CA GLY A 671 17.18 -2.50 -17.84
C GLY A 671 17.24 -3.48 -19.00
N PHE A 672 17.26 -4.76 -18.64
CA PHE A 672 17.19 -5.85 -19.60
C PHE A 672 16.34 -7.00 -19.09
N THR A 673 15.84 -7.80 -20.02
CA THR A 673 15.24 -9.09 -19.76
C THR A 673 15.99 -10.14 -20.56
N ALA A 674 16.35 -11.26 -19.93
CA ALA A 674 17.02 -12.39 -20.58
C ALA A 674 16.31 -13.70 -20.27
N SER A 675 16.19 -14.58 -21.30
CA SER A 675 15.66 -15.94 -21.17
C SER A 675 16.65 -16.92 -21.84
N PRO A 676 17.86 -17.10 -21.28
CA PRO A 676 18.97 -17.80 -21.95
C PRO A 676 18.72 -19.29 -22.12
N VAL A 677 17.89 -19.89 -21.29
CA VAL A 677 17.47 -21.30 -21.37
C VAL A 677 15.98 -21.39 -21.01
N LYS A 678 15.32 -22.46 -21.48
CA LYS A 678 13.90 -22.71 -21.23
C LYS A 678 13.63 -22.71 -19.71
N GLY A 679 12.63 -21.93 -19.27
CA GLY A 679 12.20 -21.84 -17.87
C GLY A 679 13.01 -20.86 -17.03
N LEU A 680 14.10 -20.24 -17.51
CA LEU A 680 14.87 -19.22 -16.83
C LEU A 680 14.53 -17.83 -17.40
N GLU A 681 14.03 -16.95 -16.56
CA GLU A 681 13.79 -15.54 -16.84
C GLU A 681 14.59 -14.68 -15.88
N ILE A 682 15.32 -13.70 -16.39
CA ILE A 682 16.14 -12.77 -15.65
C ILE A 682 15.70 -11.36 -16.07
N THR A 683 15.30 -10.54 -15.12
CA THR A 683 14.98 -9.13 -15.34
C THR A 683 15.82 -8.29 -14.38
N VAL A 684 16.53 -7.30 -14.91
CA VAL A 684 17.32 -6.36 -14.10
C VAL A 684 17.03 -4.95 -14.58
N ASP A 685 16.70 -4.04 -13.64
CA ASP A 685 16.37 -2.65 -13.93
C ASP A 685 17.08 -1.71 -12.95
N GLY A 686 17.80 -0.73 -13.47
CA GLY A 686 18.35 0.40 -12.73
C GLY A 686 17.47 1.63 -12.91
N TYR A 687 17.35 2.47 -11.88
CA TYR A 687 16.54 3.69 -11.94
C TYR A 687 17.18 4.86 -11.17
N LEU A 688 16.80 6.08 -11.57
CA LEU A 688 17.11 7.34 -10.92
C LEU A 688 15.87 8.24 -10.94
N ILE A 689 15.40 8.67 -9.77
CA ILE A 689 14.24 9.54 -9.60
C ILE A 689 14.68 10.78 -8.82
N ASN A 690 14.59 11.95 -9.42
CA ASN A 690 14.81 13.23 -8.74
C ASN A 690 13.45 13.87 -8.45
N ILE A 691 13.17 14.17 -7.19
CA ILE A 691 11.91 14.80 -6.75
C ILE A 691 12.24 16.20 -6.24
N ARG A 692 11.55 17.22 -6.76
CA ARG A 692 11.63 18.60 -6.32
C ARG A 692 10.38 18.98 -5.52
N ASN A 693 10.56 19.90 -4.58
CA ASN A 693 9.49 20.45 -3.74
C ASN A 693 8.74 19.36 -2.95
N ARG A 694 9.47 18.38 -2.42
CA ARG A 694 8.87 17.29 -1.65
C ARG A 694 8.15 17.83 -0.42
N ILE A 695 6.89 17.44 -0.23
CA ILE A 695 6.05 17.83 0.89
C ILE A 695 6.39 16.97 2.10
N VAL A 696 6.62 17.64 3.24
CA VAL A 696 6.82 17.02 4.54
C VAL A 696 5.89 17.67 5.57
N LEU A 697 5.62 16.98 6.67
CA LEU A 697 5.02 17.58 7.85
C LEU A 697 6.16 18.06 8.76
N THR A 698 6.19 19.34 9.11
CA THR A 698 7.24 19.93 9.97
C THR A 698 7.22 19.34 11.38
N ASN A 699 8.25 19.59 12.14
CA ASN A 699 8.24 19.39 13.57
C ASN A 699 7.54 20.58 14.26
N ASN A 700 7.55 20.62 15.58
CA ASN A 700 6.76 21.53 16.36
C ASN A 700 7.47 22.88 16.52
N PHE A 701 6.84 23.95 16.07
CA PHE A 701 7.21 25.34 16.36
C PHE A 701 6.53 25.78 17.64
N SER A 702 7.25 26.35 18.58
CA SER A 702 6.70 26.99 19.76
C SER A 702 6.53 28.50 19.53
N GLY A 703 5.69 29.14 20.34
CA GLY A 703 5.58 30.61 20.33
C GLY A 703 6.87 31.32 20.73
N GLY A 704 7.74 30.67 21.50
CA GLY A 704 9.00 31.24 21.97
C GLY A 704 8.78 32.58 22.67
N THR A 705 9.43 33.63 22.16
CA THR A 705 9.29 35.02 22.65
C THR A 705 8.15 35.80 21.98
N ASP A 706 7.51 35.21 20.96
CA ASP A 706 6.37 35.84 20.27
C ASP A 706 5.09 35.62 21.07
N ALA A 707 4.61 36.70 21.72
CA ALA A 707 3.43 36.66 22.56
C ALA A 707 2.15 36.46 21.76
N VAL A 708 2.09 36.95 20.49
CA VAL A 708 0.91 36.80 19.62
C VAL A 708 0.77 35.35 19.19
N LEU A 709 1.87 34.74 18.72
CA LEU A 709 1.87 33.34 18.35
C LEU A 709 1.55 32.43 19.54
N THR A 710 2.14 32.72 20.73
CA THR A 710 1.87 31.98 21.96
C THR A 710 0.40 32.00 22.32
N GLN A 711 -0.26 33.19 22.25
CA GLN A 711 -1.67 33.32 22.56
C GLN A 711 -2.55 32.62 21.52
N LEU A 712 -2.25 32.77 20.21
CA LEU A 712 -2.98 32.04 19.15
C LEU A 712 -2.93 30.54 19.31
N LEU A 713 -1.77 30.00 19.70
CA LEU A 713 -1.64 28.54 19.96
C LEU A 713 -2.53 28.11 21.12
N LYS A 714 -2.54 28.87 22.23
CA LYS A 714 -3.40 28.60 23.39
C LYS A 714 -4.90 28.68 23.05
N ASP A 715 -5.30 29.66 22.25
CA ASP A 715 -6.69 29.82 21.81
C ASP A 715 -7.17 28.61 20.96
N ASN A 716 -6.26 27.88 20.34
CA ASN A 716 -6.51 26.64 19.60
C ASN A 716 -6.18 25.36 20.42
N GLY A 717 -6.01 25.49 21.75
CA GLY A 717 -5.72 24.35 22.62
C GLY A 717 -4.36 23.67 22.38
N ALA A 718 -3.39 24.44 21.82
CA ALA A 718 -2.07 23.93 21.47
C ALA A 718 -0.97 24.67 22.24
N THR A 719 0.19 24.03 22.38
CA THR A 719 1.44 24.64 22.88
C THR A 719 2.47 24.80 21.78
N SER A 720 2.24 24.14 20.66
CA SER A 720 3.10 24.19 19.48
C SER A 720 2.31 23.99 18.18
N ALA A 721 2.92 24.35 17.06
CA ALA A 721 2.33 24.26 15.73
C ALA A 721 3.20 23.40 14.80
N ASN A 722 2.57 22.63 13.92
CA ASN A 722 3.23 22.03 12.77
C ASN A 722 2.43 22.23 11.49
N PHE A 723 3.07 22.10 10.33
CA PHE A 723 2.51 22.43 9.03
C PHE A 723 2.99 21.48 7.96
N PHE A 724 2.20 21.28 6.93
CA PHE A 724 2.70 20.68 5.69
C PHE A 724 3.45 21.75 4.88
N THR A 725 4.58 21.37 4.28
CA THR A 725 5.38 22.32 3.50
C THR A 725 6.26 21.63 2.46
N ASN A 726 6.54 22.32 1.36
CA ASN A 726 7.47 21.88 0.33
C ASN A 726 8.93 22.16 0.76
N ALA A 727 9.46 21.40 1.73
CA ALA A 727 10.69 21.74 2.43
C ALA A 727 11.98 21.38 1.70
N ILE A 728 11.99 20.31 0.89
CA ILE A 728 13.23 19.68 0.42
C ILE A 728 13.13 19.17 -1.01
N ASP A 729 14.29 18.90 -1.59
CA ASP A 729 14.45 18.07 -2.78
C ASP A 729 15.12 16.75 -2.42
N THR A 730 14.70 15.66 -3.08
CA THR A 730 15.22 14.31 -2.84
C THR A 730 15.66 13.62 -4.12
N ARG A 731 16.52 12.61 -3.97
CA ARG A 731 16.92 11.70 -5.04
C ARG A 731 16.79 10.27 -4.58
N ALA A 732 16.12 9.45 -5.37
CA ALA A 732 16.06 8.01 -5.20
C ALA A 732 16.77 7.33 -6.38
N LYS A 733 17.65 6.37 -6.09
CA LYS A 733 18.31 5.54 -7.11
C LYS A 733 18.38 4.10 -6.63
N GLY A 734 18.36 3.16 -7.55
CA GLY A 734 18.42 1.77 -7.16
C GLY A 734 18.58 0.81 -8.32
N LEU A 735 18.76 -0.44 -7.94
CA LEU A 735 18.82 -1.60 -8.82
C LEU A 735 17.82 -2.64 -8.34
N GLU A 736 17.02 -3.17 -9.24
CA GLU A 736 16.03 -4.21 -8.99
C GLU A 736 16.30 -5.40 -9.88
N ALA A 737 16.30 -6.60 -9.32
CA ALA A 737 16.52 -7.85 -10.05
C ALA A 737 15.46 -8.89 -9.69
N VAL A 738 14.90 -9.54 -10.69
CA VAL A 738 14.00 -10.69 -10.52
C VAL A 738 14.52 -11.83 -11.41
N ILE A 739 14.82 -12.96 -10.80
CA ILE A 739 15.27 -14.18 -11.47
C ILE A 739 14.30 -15.29 -11.12
N SER A 740 13.67 -15.88 -12.11
CA SER A 740 12.76 -17.01 -11.94
C SER A 740 13.25 -18.19 -12.77
N TYR A 741 13.41 -19.34 -12.14
CA TYR A 741 13.71 -20.58 -12.84
C TYR A 741 12.67 -21.64 -12.51
N ARG A 742 12.10 -22.23 -13.55
CA ARG A 742 11.08 -23.28 -13.46
C ARG A 742 11.56 -24.52 -14.18
N THR A 743 11.42 -25.66 -13.54
CA THR A 743 11.78 -26.95 -14.14
C THR A 743 10.83 -28.05 -13.71
N VAL A 744 10.69 -29.07 -14.55
CA VAL A 744 9.92 -30.28 -14.25
C VAL A 744 10.88 -31.47 -14.32
N ILE A 745 10.97 -32.21 -13.21
CA ILE A 745 11.81 -33.42 -13.10
C ILE A 745 10.90 -34.64 -13.15
N ASN A 746 11.22 -35.61 -14.01
CA ASN A 746 10.48 -36.86 -14.17
C ASN A 746 8.97 -36.67 -14.46
N ASN A 747 8.60 -35.59 -15.14
CA ASN A 747 7.22 -35.23 -15.53
C ASN A 747 6.21 -35.08 -14.34
N VAL A 748 6.67 -35.20 -13.11
CA VAL A 748 5.81 -35.20 -11.90
C VAL A 748 6.23 -34.13 -10.90
N ASN A 749 7.55 -33.92 -10.74
CA ASN A 749 8.10 -33.00 -9.79
C ASN A 749 8.25 -31.61 -10.43
N ARG A 750 7.53 -30.62 -9.96
CA ARG A 750 7.65 -29.22 -10.43
C ARG A 750 8.42 -28.42 -9.41
N LEU A 751 9.47 -27.74 -9.86
CA LEU A 751 10.30 -26.85 -9.05
C LEU A 751 10.27 -25.45 -9.65
N ARG A 752 10.04 -24.46 -8.78
CA ARG A 752 10.19 -23.04 -9.11
C ARG A 752 11.13 -22.41 -8.10
N PHE A 753 12.16 -21.76 -8.59
CA PHE A 753 13.06 -20.91 -7.82
C PHE A 753 12.80 -19.47 -8.21
N THR A 754 12.62 -18.60 -7.23
CA THR A 754 12.45 -17.16 -7.49
C THR A 754 13.37 -16.41 -6.56
N LEU A 755 14.26 -15.60 -7.14
CA LEU A 755 15.07 -14.62 -6.44
C LEU A 755 14.61 -13.23 -6.87
N ALA A 756 14.17 -12.42 -5.92
CA ALA A 756 13.82 -11.03 -6.16
C ALA A 756 14.62 -10.17 -5.19
N ALA A 757 15.34 -9.17 -5.68
CA ALA A 757 16.21 -8.31 -4.88
C ALA A 757 16.10 -6.86 -5.32
N THR A 758 16.24 -5.94 -4.35
CA THR A 758 16.33 -4.51 -4.59
C THR A 758 17.44 -3.89 -3.74
N PHE A 759 18.15 -2.93 -4.35
CA PHE A 759 19.09 -2.05 -3.69
C PHE A 759 18.62 -0.61 -3.92
N ILE A 760 18.39 0.13 -2.85
CA ILE A 760 17.77 1.46 -2.88
C ILE A 760 18.68 2.42 -2.12
N LYS A 761 18.88 3.61 -2.67
CA LYS A 761 19.50 4.72 -1.97
C LYS A 761 18.64 5.97 -2.16
N ASN A 762 18.01 6.42 -1.08
CA ASN A 762 17.28 7.67 -1.02
C ASN A 762 18.14 8.72 -0.31
N GLU A 763 18.21 9.91 -0.88
CA GLU A 763 19.04 11.00 -0.40
C GLU A 763 18.24 12.31 -0.43
N VAL A 764 18.30 13.08 0.65
CA VAL A 764 17.92 14.49 0.65
C VAL A 764 19.06 15.27 -0.01
N LYS A 765 18.75 16.19 -0.92
CA LYS A 765 19.77 17.00 -1.57
C LYS A 765 20.50 17.88 -0.55
N LYS A 766 21.82 17.90 -0.63
CA LYS A 766 22.70 18.61 0.29
C LYS A 766 23.43 19.75 -0.41
N GLY A 767 23.73 20.80 0.34
CA GLY A 767 24.58 21.90 -0.08
C GLY A 767 26.06 21.52 -0.07
N ALA A 768 26.91 22.49 -0.39
CA ALA A 768 28.37 22.33 -0.35
C ALA A 768 28.91 22.06 1.07
N ASP A 769 28.14 22.43 2.09
CA ASP A 769 28.44 22.18 3.52
C ASP A 769 28.03 20.79 4.00
N GLY A 770 27.53 19.94 3.09
CA GLY A 770 27.04 18.59 3.41
C GLY A 770 25.70 18.52 4.14
N LYS A 771 25.05 19.66 4.45
CA LYS A 771 23.75 19.71 5.13
C LYS A 771 22.59 19.70 4.12
N PRO A 772 21.38 19.23 4.52
CA PRO A 772 20.18 19.30 3.69
C PRO A 772 19.89 20.73 3.21
N ILE A 773 19.58 20.88 1.94
CA ILE A 773 19.06 22.14 1.39
C ILE A 773 17.60 22.26 1.79
N ILE A 774 17.31 23.17 2.70
CA ILE A 774 15.95 23.42 3.22
C ILE A 774 15.38 24.65 2.52
N LYS A 775 14.18 24.52 1.95
CA LYS A 775 13.46 25.59 1.24
C LYS A 775 12.56 26.36 2.23
N ALA A 776 13.16 27.16 3.09
CA ALA A 776 12.47 27.96 4.08
C ALA A 776 12.36 29.43 3.63
N SER A 777 11.35 30.16 4.14
CA SER A 777 11.22 31.61 3.97
C SER A 777 12.29 32.35 4.80
N ASP A 778 12.57 33.60 4.43
CA ASP A 778 13.50 34.47 5.20
C ASP A 778 12.99 34.71 6.63
N ILE A 779 11.68 34.77 6.83
CA ILE A 779 11.05 34.89 8.16
C ILE A 779 11.43 33.70 9.03
N LEU A 780 11.29 32.48 8.48
CA LEU A 780 11.59 31.27 9.21
C LEU A 780 13.11 31.11 9.48
N VAL A 781 13.94 31.47 8.51
CA VAL A 781 15.40 31.50 8.71
C VAL A 781 15.78 32.46 9.84
N GLY A 782 15.17 33.64 9.87
CA GLY A 782 15.39 34.65 10.90
C GLY A 782 14.85 34.28 12.29
N SER A 783 13.87 33.39 12.39
CA SER A 783 13.27 32.94 13.65
C SER A 783 14.15 32.04 14.52
N GLY A 784 15.26 31.51 13.99
CA GLY A 784 16.09 30.51 14.65
C GLY A 784 15.45 29.13 14.80
N GLN A 785 14.24 28.89 14.24
CA GLN A 785 13.52 27.64 14.34
C GLN A 785 13.63 26.75 13.10
N LEU A 786 14.63 26.98 12.24
CA LEU A 786 14.83 26.22 11.01
C LEU A 786 14.94 24.70 11.25
N ALA A 787 15.52 24.27 12.37
CA ALA A 787 15.59 22.86 12.76
C ALA A 787 14.22 22.21 12.97
N ASN A 788 13.19 23.01 13.28
CA ASN A 788 11.81 22.50 13.41
C ASN A 788 11.14 22.33 12.05
N TYR A 789 11.66 22.94 10.99
CA TYR A 789 11.11 22.83 9.66
C TYR A 789 11.41 21.46 9.03
N PHE A 790 12.64 20.97 9.24
CA PHE A 790 13.08 19.63 8.81
C PHE A 790 14.29 19.21 9.65
N ASN A 791 14.15 18.14 10.42
CA ASN A 791 15.18 17.68 11.35
C ASN A 791 15.82 16.34 10.93
N ARG A 792 16.74 15.85 11.79
CA ARG A 792 17.49 14.59 11.57
C ARG A 792 16.58 13.37 11.56
N GLU A 793 15.51 13.34 12.36
CA GLU A 793 14.55 12.22 12.34
C GLU A 793 13.76 12.18 11.03
N ASP A 794 13.35 13.35 10.50
CA ASP A 794 12.69 13.44 9.19
C ASP A 794 13.63 13.01 8.06
N GLN A 795 14.91 13.40 8.16
CA GLN A 795 15.97 12.94 7.24
C GLN A 795 16.11 11.41 7.32
N SER A 796 16.17 10.83 8.54
CA SER A 796 16.30 9.39 8.71
C SER A 796 15.13 8.60 8.11
N ARG A 797 13.89 9.11 8.23
CA ARG A 797 12.69 8.49 7.60
C ARG A 797 12.81 8.36 6.09
N ILE A 798 13.49 9.31 5.45
CA ILE A 798 13.68 9.33 3.99
C ILE A 798 14.87 8.48 3.58
N GLU A 799 16.03 8.62 4.28
CA GLU A 799 17.31 8.10 3.81
C GLU A 799 17.61 6.69 4.32
N VAL A 800 17.32 6.39 5.59
CA VAL A 800 17.88 5.22 6.28
C VAL A 800 16.92 4.42 7.15
N ALA A 801 15.68 4.88 7.35
CA ALA A 801 14.67 4.16 8.15
C ALA A 801 14.03 2.97 7.41
N ASN A 802 14.22 2.89 6.10
CA ASN A 802 13.84 1.73 5.27
C ASN A 802 15.10 0.95 4.86
N PRO A 803 15.02 -0.39 4.69
CA PRO A 803 16.16 -1.16 4.23
C PRO A 803 16.68 -0.69 2.89
N ALA A 804 17.97 -0.35 2.82
CA ALA A 804 18.63 -0.02 1.56
C ALA A 804 18.79 -1.24 0.63
N SER A 805 18.70 -2.44 1.17
CA SER A 805 18.68 -3.70 0.42
C SER A 805 17.61 -4.63 0.97
N LYS A 806 16.87 -5.27 0.07
CA LYS A 806 15.87 -6.28 0.41
C LYS A 806 15.89 -7.39 -0.63
N GLY A 807 15.71 -8.62 -0.21
CA GLY A 807 15.70 -9.77 -1.12
C GLY A 807 14.79 -10.87 -0.63
N ASN A 808 14.19 -11.60 -1.57
CA ASN A 808 13.39 -12.79 -1.31
C ASN A 808 13.88 -13.91 -2.19
N PHE A 809 14.28 -15.01 -1.59
CA PHE A 809 14.56 -16.26 -2.31
C PHE A 809 13.50 -17.28 -1.93
N THR A 810 12.72 -17.73 -2.91
CA THR A 810 11.62 -18.67 -2.71
C THR A 810 11.83 -19.93 -3.53
N ILE A 811 11.64 -21.08 -2.91
CA ILE A 811 11.62 -22.40 -3.55
C ILE A 811 10.21 -22.95 -3.40
N ASN A 812 9.52 -23.21 -4.50
CA ASN A 812 8.26 -23.94 -4.53
C ASN A 812 8.51 -25.32 -5.13
N PHE A 813 8.09 -26.36 -4.42
CA PHE A 813 8.14 -27.75 -4.86
C PHE A 813 6.73 -28.32 -4.87
N ASN A 814 6.35 -28.97 -5.96
CA ASN A 814 5.07 -29.68 -6.09
C ASN A 814 5.31 -31.10 -6.61
N HIS A 815 4.80 -32.07 -5.89
CA HIS A 815 4.79 -33.48 -6.26
C HIS A 815 3.37 -34.04 -6.16
N LYS A 816 2.71 -34.28 -7.31
CA LYS A 816 1.31 -34.76 -7.35
C LYS A 816 0.39 -33.88 -6.48
N LYS A 817 -0.06 -34.42 -5.34
CA LYS A 817 -0.97 -33.77 -4.37
C LYS A 817 -0.23 -33.00 -3.26
N PHE A 818 1.09 -33.09 -3.20
CA PHE A 818 1.90 -32.47 -2.16
C PHE A 818 2.59 -31.24 -2.69
N GLY A 819 2.56 -30.15 -1.95
CA GLY A 819 3.29 -28.92 -2.20
C GLY A 819 4.11 -28.51 -0.98
N ALA A 820 5.26 -27.88 -1.22
CA ALA A 820 6.09 -27.27 -0.20
C ALA A 820 6.65 -25.94 -0.69
N MET A 821 6.70 -24.95 0.19
CA MET A 821 7.33 -23.65 -0.07
C MET A 821 8.32 -23.34 1.04
N LEU A 822 9.54 -22.98 0.65
CA LEU A 822 10.55 -22.37 1.52
C LEU A 822 10.87 -20.99 0.99
N ARG A 823 10.83 -19.97 1.87
CA ARG A 823 11.20 -18.59 1.53
C ARG A 823 12.21 -18.05 2.54
N LEU A 824 13.25 -17.44 2.03
CA LEU A 824 14.22 -16.65 2.78
C LEU A 824 14.01 -15.18 2.40
N ALA A 825 13.57 -14.36 3.35
CA ALA A 825 13.37 -12.92 3.16
C ALA A 825 14.46 -12.15 3.91
N TYR A 826 15.35 -11.50 3.17
CA TYR A 826 16.43 -10.67 3.68
C TYR A 826 15.98 -9.20 3.75
N PHE A 827 16.25 -8.57 4.88
CA PHE A 827 16.05 -7.14 5.12
C PHE A 827 17.38 -6.53 5.55
N GLY A 828 17.88 -5.57 4.79
CA GLY A 828 19.10 -4.83 5.10
C GLY A 828 18.99 -4.04 6.40
N LYS A 829 20.11 -3.48 6.82
CA LYS A 829 20.18 -2.61 7.99
C LYS A 829 19.31 -1.37 7.82
N VAL A 830 18.85 -0.82 8.93
CA VAL A 830 18.10 0.44 9.02
C VAL A 830 18.64 1.28 10.15
N THR A 831 18.45 2.60 10.11
CA THR A 831 19.01 3.52 11.11
C THR A 831 17.97 4.51 11.59
N TYR A 832 17.94 4.76 12.88
CA TYR A 832 17.25 5.86 13.52
C TYR A 832 18.25 6.96 13.88
N LEU A 833 17.95 8.21 13.50
CA LEU A 833 18.73 9.39 13.88
C LEU A 833 17.91 10.24 14.87
N ASP A 834 18.41 10.37 16.10
CA ASP A 834 17.69 11.11 17.14
C ASP A 834 17.81 12.63 16.91
N PRO A 835 16.67 13.36 16.82
CA PRO A 835 16.69 14.82 16.63
C PRO A 835 17.23 15.58 17.83
N ALA A 836 17.27 14.98 19.02
CA ALA A 836 17.71 15.62 20.25
C ALA A 836 19.23 15.76 20.38
N ILE A 837 20.01 15.10 19.52
CA ILE A 837 21.48 15.14 19.56
C ILE A 837 22.08 15.82 18.31
N ASN A 838 23.27 16.35 18.48
CA ASN A 838 24.13 16.78 17.38
C ASN A 838 25.36 15.83 17.34
N PRO A 839 25.51 14.99 16.28
CA PRO A 839 26.59 14.01 16.20
C PRO A 839 27.99 14.64 16.16
N ASP A 840 28.11 15.89 15.70
CA ASP A 840 29.37 16.63 15.62
C ASP A 840 29.73 17.28 16.96
N ASN A 841 28.85 17.23 17.97
CA ASN A 841 29.04 17.79 19.29
C ASN A 841 28.69 16.77 20.38
N PRO A 842 29.68 15.99 20.90
CA PRO A 842 29.46 15.01 21.96
C PRO A 842 28.84 15.58 23.24
N ALA A 843 28.95 16.90 23.48
CA ALA A 843 28.32 17.55 24.64
C ALA A 843 26.78 17.47 24.57
N SER A 844 26.18 17.33 23.37
CA SER A 844 24.74 17.14 23.16
C SER A 844 24.29 15.70 23.44
N PHE A 845 25.20 14.76 23.61
CA PHE A 845 24.83 13.35 23.82
C PHE A 845 24.09 13.18 25.14
N LEU A 846 23.17 12.23 25.14
CA LEU A 846 22.28 11.97 26.26
C LEU A 846 22.89 10.92 27.19
N VAL A 847 22.59 11.02 28.49
CA VAL A 847 22.97 9.97 29.43
C VAL A 847 22.16 8.72 29.15
N ASN A 848 22.84 7.62 28.83
CA ASN A 848 22.22 6.30 28.73
C ASN A 848 22.20 5.68 30.12
N ALA A 849 20.99 5.58 30.71
CA ALA A 849 20.83 5.00 32.03
C ALA A 849 21.27 3.51 32.12
N PHE A 850 21.42 2.81 30.99
CA PHE A 850 21.88 1.42 30.98
C PHE A 850 23.41 1.30 31.16
N THR A 851 24.17 2.32 30.78
CA THR A 851 25.65 2.33 30.86
C THR A 851 26.17 3.38 31.84
N GLY A 852 25.33 4.36 32.20
CA GLY A 852 25.73 5.52 33.01
C GLY A 852 26.56 6.55 32.22
N GLN A 853 26.78 6.36 30.92
CA GLN A 853 27.64 7.21 30.11
C GLN A 853 26.82 8.16 29.24
N LYS A 854 27.43 9.32 28.88
CA LYS A 854 26.92 10.17 27.79
C LYS A 854 27.32 9.56 26.45
N GLU A 855 26.33 9.15 25.67
CA GLU A 855 26.53 8.52 24.37
C GLU A 855 25.42 8.87 23.38
N THR A 856 25.67 8.60 22.11
CA THR A 856 24.67 8.85 21.07
C THR A 856 23.45 7.95 21.25
N SER A 857 22.26 8.51 21.10
CA SER A 857 20.99 7.78 20.99
C SER A 857 20.65 7.38 19.54
N ASP A 858 21.47 7.75 18.56
CA ASP A 858 21.38 7.19 17.21
C ASP A 858 21.64 5.68 17.26
N GLN A 859 20.91 4.93 16.46
CA GLN A 859 21.07 3.48 16.44
C GLN A 859 20.93 2.91 15.04
N GLU A 860 21.91 2.09 14.65
CA GLU A 860 21.84 1.19 13.52
C GLU A 860 21.25 -0.17 13.98
N PHE A 861 20.24 -0.66 13.27
CA PHE A 861 19.63 -1.98 13.45
C PHE A 861 20.16 -2.89 12.36
N SER A 862 20.78 -4.00 12.75
CA SER A 862 21.47 -4.92 11.85
C SER A 862 20.54 -5.60 10.86
N ALA A 863 21.07 -6.05 9.74
CA ALA A 863 20.35 -6.80 8.73
C ALA A 863 19.79 -8.12 9.31
N LYS A 864 18.62 -8.54 8.84
CA LYS A 864 17.93 -9.76 9.29
C LYS A 864 17.46 -10.60 8.11
N THR A 865 17.48 -11.91 8.32
CA THR A 865 16.87 -12.90 7.41
C THR A 865 15.74 -13.61 8.15
N VAL A 866 14.57 -13.61 7.53
CA VAL A 866 13.36 -14.29 8.01
C VAL A 866 13.11 -15.49 7.12
N THR A 867 12.83 -16.64 7.74
CA THR A 867 12.56 -17.90 7.02
C THR A 867 11.10 -18.28 7.19
N ASP A 868 10.40 -18.53 6.08
CA ASP A 868 9.04 -19.04 6.06
C ASP A 868 9.02 -20.44 5.44
N LEU A 869 8.16 -21.29 5.98
CA LEU A 869 7.95 -22.65 5.51
C LEU A 869 6.46 -22.95 5.46
N SER A 870 5.97 -23.53 4.37
CA SER A 870 4.61 -24.07 4.31
C SER A 870 4.59 -25.40 3.55
N LEU A 871 3.63 -26.25 3.97
CA LEU A 871 3.33 -27.54 3.37
C LEU A 871 1.86 -27.56 2.97
N SER A 872 1.56 -28.02 1.78
CA SER A 872 0.20 -28.13 1.27
C SER A 872 -0.10 -29.54 0.80
N TYR A 873 -1.35 -29.97 0.97
CA TYR A 873 -1.82 -31.29 0.53
C TYR A 873 -3.23 -31.21 -0.05
N ASP A 874 -3.39 -31.70 -1.30
CA ASP A 874 -4.66 -31.83 -1.99
C ASP A 874 -5.33 -33.15 -1.55
N PHE A 875 -6.05 -33.15 -0.40
CA PHE A 875 -6.66 -34.36 0.12
C PHE A 875 -7.92 -34.80 -0.65
N ALA A 876 -8.54 -33.86 -1.37
CA ALA A 876 -9.60 -34.15 -2.34
C ALA A 876 -9.42 -33.34 -3.62
N LYS A 877 -10.15 -33.64 -4.68
CA LYS A 877 -10.07 -32.92 -5.97
C LYS A 877 -10.33 -31.41 -5.84
N SER A 878 -11.14 -31.02 -4.85
CA SER A 878 -11.58 -29.65 -4.65
C SER A 878 -11.04 -29.01 -3.39
N PHE A 879 -10.23 -29.69 -2.58
CA PHE A 879 -9.77 -29.18 -1.28
C PHE A 879 -8.26 -29.28 -1.12
N THR A 880 -7.64 -28.19 -0.70
CA THR A 880 -6.24 -28.10 -0.34
C THR A 880 -6.11 -27.63 1.10
N LEU A 881 -5.42 -28.38 1.95
CA LEU A 881 -4.99 -27.93 3.28
C LEU A 881 -3.55 -27.44 3.19
N THR A 882 -3.29 -26.23 3.68
CA THR A 882 -1.94 -25.68 3.84
C THR A 882 -1.70 -25.41 5.32
N VAL A 883 -0.57 -25.85 5.83
CA VAL A 883 -0.06 -25.54 7.17
C VAL A 883 1.32 -24.93 7.03
N GLY A 884 1.65 -23.97 7.87
CA GLY A 884 2.96 -23.32 7.74
C GLY A 884 3.31 -22.41 8.91
N SER A 885 4.51 -21.87 8.81
CA SER A 885 5.00 -20.86 9.73
C SER A 885 5.73 -19.76 8.96
N ASN A 886 5.36 -18.53 9.22
CA ASN A 886 6.17 -17.37 8.87
C ASN A 886 7.13 -17.07 9.99
N ASN A 887 8.37 -16.70 9.65
CA ASN A 887 9.44 -16.46 10.61
C ASN A 887 9.63 -17.67 11.58
N ILE A 888 9.84 -18.86 11.00
CA ILE A 888 9.90 -20.13 11.76
C ILE A 888 10.98 -20.11 12.86
N PHE A 889 12.06 -19.33 12.69
CA PHE A 889 13.17 -19.21 13.65
C PHE A 889 12.94 -18.12 14.70
N ASP A 890 11.76 -17.47 14.74
CA ASP A 890 11.41 -16.44 15.72
C ASP A 890 12.38 -15.24 15.71
N THR A 891 12.83 -14.83 14.53
CA THR A 891 13.78 -13.72 14.32
C THR A 891 13.11 -12.38 14.65
N TYR A 892 13.80 -11.54 15.40
CA TYR A 892 13.40 -10.17 15.74
C TYR A 892 14.38 -9.14 15.20
N GLN A 893 13.94 -7.90 15.05
CA GLN A 893 14.83 -6.77 14.87
C GLN A 893 15.69 -6.55 16.13
N ASP A 894 16.74 -5.73 16.04
CA ASP A 894 17.56 -5.40 17.20
C ASP A 894 16.73 -4.61 18.23
N LYS A 895 17.04 -4.80 19.49
CA LYS A 895 16.47 -4.05 20.60
C LYS A 895 17.11 -2.67 20.70
N HIS A 896 16.41 -1.73 21.30
CA HIS A 896 17.02 -0.44 21.65
C HIS A 896 18.19 -0.61 22.64
N ILE A 897 19.32 0.07 22.34
CA ILE A 897 20.52 0.02 23.19
C ILE A 897 20.66 1.25 24.09
N HIS A 898 19.94 2.34 23.78
CA HIS A 898 19.94 3.56 24.57
C HIS A 898 18.64 3.73 25.37
N SER A 899 18.73 4.07 26.67
CA SER A 899 17.59 4.15 27.60
C SER A 899 16.50 5.13 27.14
N ASN A 900 16.85 6.24 26.49
CA ASN A 900 15.88 7.20 25.96
C ASN A 900 14.98 6.59 24.88
N ASN A 901 15.54 5.71 24.04
CA ASN A 901 14.78 5.09 22.94
C ASN A 901 13.73 4.10 23.45
N VAL A 902 13.91 3.48 24.60
CA VAL A 902 12.94 2.54 25.19
C VAL A 902 11.77 3.24 25.90
N SER A 903 11.83 4.57 26.05
CA SER A 903 10.75 5.37 26.68
C SER A 903 10.27 4.75 28.02
N LEU A 904 11.15 4.74 29.01
CA LEU A 904 10.90 4.15 30.33
C LEU A 904 10.51 2.65 30.24
N GLY A 905 11.19 1.91 29.37
CA GLY A 905 11.04 0.46 29.25
C GLY A 905 9.94 -0.02 28.30
N ARG A 906 9.04 0.83 27.84
CA ARG A 906 7.85 0.44 27.06
C ARG A 906 8.16 -0.05 25.65
N PHE A 907 9.11 0.58 24.95
CA PHE A 907 9.48 0.24 23.59
C PHE A 907 10.79 -0.54 23.55
N ILE A 908 10.70 -1.85 23.47
CA ILE A 908 11.87 -2.73 23.32
C ILE A 908 12.44 -2.62 21.91
N TYR A 909 11.55 -2.59 20.91
CA TYR A 909 11.85 -2.48 19.49
C TYR A 909 11.43 -1.12 18.94
N SER A 910 12.14 -0.66 17.90
CA SER A 910 11.85 0.64 17.29
C SER A 910 10.57 0.60 16.46
N ARG A 911 9.70 1.62 16.64
CA ARG A 911 8.59 1.92 15.75
C ARG A 911 8.92 2.99 14.69
N ARG A 912 10.13 3.53 14.71
CA ARG A 912 10.58 4.64 13.85
C ARG A 912 11.38 4.19 12.64
N VAL A 913 11.67 2.89 12.54
CA VAL A 913 12.28 2.24 11.40
C VAL A 913 11.36 1.16 10.86
N GLN A 914 11.45 0.91 9.57
CA GLN A 914 10.61 -0.04 8.86
C GLN A 914 11.49 -1.15 8.31
N GLN A 915 11.52 -2.31 8.96
CA GLN A 915 12.31 -3.48 8.53
C GLN A 915 11.38 -4.67 8.32
N MET A 916 11.42 -5.66 9.19
CA MET A 916 10.64 -6.90 9.06
C MET A 916 9.42 -6.97 9.99
N GLY A 917 9.26 -6.01 10.89
CA GLY A 917 8.32 -6.07 12.00
C GLY A 917 8.94 -6.70 13.25
N TYR A 918 8.14 -6.82 14.34
CA TYR A 918 8.63 -7.25 15.65
C TYR A 918 7.67 -8.20 16.38
N ASN A 919 6.80 -8.93 15.66
CA ASN A 919 5.86 -9.86 16.29
C ASN A 919 6.40 -11.29 16.47
N GLY A 920 7.54 -11.62 15.83
CA GLY A 920 8.15 -12.95 15.91
C GLY A 920 7.44 -13.98 15.02
N ARG A 921 7.55 -15.27 15.40
CA ARG A 921 7.01 -16.41 14.64
C ARG A 921 5.48 -16.40 14.59
N TYR A 922 4.94 -16.67 13.41
CA TYR A 922 3.49 -16.80 13.15
C TYR A 922 3.19 -18.17 12.54
N VAL A 923 2.31 -18.95 13.15
CA VAL A 923 1.90 -20.29 12.69
C VAL A 923 0.48 -20.22 12.16
N PHE A 924 0.19 -20.91 11.04
CA PHE A 924 -1.11 -20.85 10.41
C PHE A 924 -1.55 -22.18 9.79
N ALA A 925 -2.87 -22.32 9.63
CA ALA A 925 -3.51 -23.31 8.81
C ALA A 925 -4.54 -22.66 7.88
N ARG A 926 -4.61 -23.14 6.62
CA ARG A 926 -5.54 -22.63 5.61
C ARG A 926 -6.19 -23.78 4.85
N LEU A 927 -7.50 -23.80 4.81
CA LEU A 927 -8.29 -24.66 3.94
C LEU A 927 -8.75 -23.86 2.73
N SER A 928 -8.32 -24.26 1.54
CA SER A 928 -8.78 -23.67 0.26
C SER A 928 -9.64 -24.68 -0.48
N PHE A 929 -10.63 -24.19 -1.21
CA PHE A 929 -11.48 -25.06 -2.02
C PHE A 929 -11.88 -24.40 -3.35
N ASN A 930 -12.08 -25.27 -4.36
CA ASN A 930 -12.59 -24.91 -5.68
C ASN A 930 -13.61 -25.96 -6.14
N PHE A 931 -14.88 -25.58 -6.22
CA PHE A 931 -15.95 -26.43 -6.69
C PHE A 931 -16.42 -25.99 -8.06
N VAL A 932 -16.57 -26.93 -8.97
CA VAL A 932 -17.30 -26.75 -10.22
C VAL A 932 -18.71 -27.32 -10.01
N PRO A 933 -19.76 -26.50 -9.85
CA PRO A 933 -21.13 -26.98 -9.67
C PRO A 933 -21.56 -27.86 -10.85
N GLY A 934 -22.11 -29.05 -10.56
CA GLY A 934 -22.61 -29.96 -11.58
C GLY A 934 -21.60 -31.02 -12.06
N LYS A 935 -20.46 -31.20 -11.43
CA LYS A 935 -19.54 -32.31 -11.66
C LYS A 935 -19.23 -33.09 -10.40
#